data_c3c9ab700b029bbd1cd11f8f995eee56
#
_entry.id   c3c9ab700b029bbd1cd11f8f995eee56
#
_cell.length_a   1.000
_cell.length_b   1.000
_cell.length_c   1.000
_cell.angle_alpha   90.00
_cell.angle_beta   90.00
_cell.angle_gamma   90.00
#
_symmetry.space_group_name_H-M   'P 1'
#
loop_
_entity.id
_entity.type
_entity.pdbx_description
1 polymer ?
#
loop_
_entity_poly.entity_id
_entity_poly.type
_entity_poly.pdbx_seq_one_letter_code
_entity_poly.pdbx_strand_id
1 'polypeptide(L)'
;MSCSSVRSVLQTGLYLFCLVAVGSQTMAQSPAARPRQFAPGTLRSIEDVPAGRFRSNLDRLPPGAKARALDWLQRFHFTELDLDALHVDADGGVFYVDNFSIDPATEETEPVTSEVAVPVSPFPASLVFHSRPGAPNVLYLNFTGETVTGTAWNSSKTSIPAVAFSTDADFSTFSDSEQQAIKRVWQRVAEDYALFDIDVTTERPATFTSQTAHALITRNTDADGTGNPSSSAGGVAYVNVFGGGSYATYRPGWIYYNNLANNESYIAEAVSHEIGHNMGLSHDATGSTSYYGGHGSGDTSWGPLMGTGYNRNVSQWSKGEYYQANNTQDDLAIIAGKLTYRVDDYGNTRASASPLILTGGTNVVSTTPENDPANTNSANKGVLTTGSDIDVFSFVTGNGQISLTVKPWIMPSGTRGGNLDVLLELYNGAGTLLLSDNPVSTTQATIQTNLPEGQYFLYVRNTGVGDPLSSTPSGYTAYASLGQYFISGSVQPSGFVAPPQPPEAELLITDITTPGTGAKQFTVTYTDNVAVDVSSVDGNDVRVTGPNGYNRAAQLISINTPGNGTPRVATYSVTPPVGANWMPTNNGVYTVWLQTNQVRDIENAWAAAGQLGQFNVDVPMLVYAEYFNANPGWSMESQWQYGVPQDGANGPNSAFSGANALGYNLTGNYPNNLATVYATSPTIDCSTAGSLTLRFQRWLRVRSGDTAAVQISTDGSAWTTLWSASGNVQDSAWQLMQYSLPSWVDGSPSVRLRWSMGSGNSQNDIGWNIDDIEITGSLLPVTPGTNVTLTVTANQSKWGRVSPTNGTYLSGSSVQVTATPSNYFRFSNWTGGASGTNNPVMVLMNSNKTVQAVFTEIFTTNHPTPLWWLATNGYTQNFETVVNSIGVNGMPLWQSYVAGLNPNDANSQLRLSVAAAGGNKVVLHWNSVTGRVYTVWSSGNASSGFSPMASAINLPSTVTYFTNTLGASSGATFYRLQVQKP
;
A
#
# COMPACT_ATOMS: atom_id res chain seq x y z
N MET A 1 58.16 13.45 -37.01
CA MET A 1 59.18 12.79 -36.18
C MET A 1 58.52 12.51 -34.84
N SER A 2 58.09 11.36 -34.67
CA SER A 2 58.44 10.25 -33.78
C SER A 2 58.19 10.55 -32.32
N CYS A 3 57.19 9.83 -31.83
CA CYS A 3 57.34 8.74 -30.84
C CYS A 3 57.71 9.21 -29.41
N SER A 4 57.18 8.81 -28.36
CA SER A 4 56.37 7.64 -27.90
C SER A 4 56.16 7.76 -26.40
N SER A 5 55.01 7.29 -25.97
CA SER A 5 54.73 6.52 -24.76
C SER A 5 55.72 6.50 -23.60
N VAL A 6 55.27 6.53 -22.36
CA VAL A 6 55.32 5.47 -21.36
C VAL A 6 54.63 5.83 -20.06
N ARG A 7 53.95 4.85 -19.51
CA ARG A 7 53.22 4.67 -18.25
C ARG A 7 54.02 4.93 -16.97
N SER A 8 53.34 5.28 -15.90
CA SER A 8 53.23 4.44 -14.68
C SER A 8 53.64 5.12 -13.34
N VAL A 9 52.66 5.03 -12.41
CA VAL A 9 52.76 4.58 -10.98
C VAL A 9 53.23 5.54 -9.87
N LEU A 10 52.24 5.81 -9.00
CA LEU A 10 52.26 5.90 -7.52
C LEU A 10 53.38 6.61 -6.77
N GLN A 11 53.11 7.53 -5.90
CA GLN A 11 53.10 7.41 -4.43
C GLN A 11 53.07 8.79 -3.72
N THR A 12 52.14 8.91 -2.79
CA THR A 12 52.14 9.59 -1.46
C THR A 12 53.20 10.66 -1.15
N GLY A 13 52.73 11.82 -0.69
CA GLY A 13 53.52 12.80 0.01
C GLY A 13 52.70 13.93 0.61
N LEU A 14 52.39 13.80 1.90
CA LEU A 14 51.75 14.81 2.77
C LEU A 14 52.71 15.95 3.05
N TYR A 15 52.42 17.20 2.72
CA TYR A 15 53.06 18.39 3.29
C TYR A 15 52.07 19.44 3.69
N LEU A 16 52.06 19.75 4.97
CA LEU A 16 51.33 20.80 5.66
C LEU A 16 52.05 22.14 5.45
N PHE A 17 51.40 23.15 4.87
CA PHE A 17 51.82 24.53 4.96
C PHE A 17 50.70 25.40 5.52
N CYS A 18 50.90 25.92 6.72
CA CYS A 18 50.13 27.02 7.27
C CYS A 18 50.52 28.33 6.59
N LEU A 19 49.56 29.00 5.93
CA LEU A 19 49.64 30.41 5.63
C LEU A 19 48.47 31.10 6.32
N VAL A 20 48.78 31.93 7.30
CA VAL A 20 47.82 32.84 7.93
C VAL A 20 47.63 34.07 7.01
N ALA A 21 46.45 34.16 6.41
CA ALA A 21 46.01 35.42 5.78
C ALA A 21 44.85 35.94 6.60
N VAL A 22 45.04 37.11 7.21
CA VAL A 22 43.96 37.85 7.85
C VAL A 22 43.15 38.50 6.72
N GLY A 23 41.97 37.91 6.40
CA GLY A 23 40.99 38.48 5.53
C GLY A 23 39.70 38.69 6.32
N SER A 24 39.11 39.88 6.24
CA SER A 24 37.84 40.26 6.83
C SER A 24 36.76 39.22 6.53
N GLN A 25 36.26 38.53 7.58
CA GLN A 25 35.11 37.68 7.46
C GLN A 25 33.86 38.52 7.21
N THR A 26 33.37 38.55 5.97
CA THR A 26 31.96 38.70 5.74
C THR A 26 31.32 37.40 6.27
N MET A 27 30.47 37.53 7.27
CA MET A 27 29.66 36.43 7.75
C MET A 27 28.85 35.90 6.57
N ALA A 28 29.18 34.70 6.09
CA ALA A 28 28.28 33.93 5.27
C ALA A 28 27.06 33.66 6.14
N GLN A 29 25.90 34.17 5.76
CA GLN A 29 24.62 33.72 6.33
C GLN A 29 24.57 32.20 6.21
N SER A 30 24.35 31.51 7.33
CA SER A 30 23.98 30.10 7.32
C SER A 30 22.84 29.94 6.33
N PRO A 31 22.86 28.89 5.45
CA PRO A 31 21.71 28.60 4.63
C PRO A 31 20.49 28.51 5.56
N ALA A 32 19.43 29.24 5.25
CA ALA A 32 18.18 29.15 6.00
C ALA A 32 17.79 27.67 6.10
N ALA A 33 17.51 27.22 7.31
CA ALA A 33 17.11 25.84 7.53
C ALA A 33 15.88 25.55 6.64
N ARG A 34 15.94 24.49 5.84
CA ARG A 34 14.80 24.10 5.02
C ARG A 34 13.60 23.79 5.92
N PRO A 35 12.38 24.20 5.56
CA PRO A 35 11.18 23.86 6.30
C PRO A 35 11.08 22.36 6.56
N ARG A 36 10.59 21.99 7.72
CA ARG A 36 10.38 20.59 8.09
C ARG A 36 9.34 19.96 7.16
N GLN A 37 9.62 18.75 6.69
CA GLN A 37 8.71 17.95 5.87
C GLN A 37 8.07 16.84 6.70
N PHE A 38 6.80 16.55 6.42
CA PHE A 38 6.01 15.51 7.07
C PHE A 38 5.54 14.53 5.98
N ALA A 39 6.31 13.47 5.80
CA ALA A 39 5.94 12.39 4.88
C ALA A 39 4.81 11.53 5.48
N PRO A 40 4.01 10.82 4.68
CA PRO A 40 2.99 9.89 5.15
C PRO A 40 3.53 8.94 6.21
N GLY A 41 2.79 8.76 7.32
CA GLY A 41 3.17 7.87 8.42
C GLY A 41 4.28 8.38 9.36
N THR A 42 4.80 9.60 9.17
CA THR A 42 5.89 10.15 10.01
C THR A 42 5.41 10.85 11.28
N LEU A 43 4.18 11.36 11.29
CA LEU A 43 3.57 11.95 12.48
C LEU A 43 3.15 10.84 13.45
N ARG A 44 3.63 10.87 14.68
CA ARG A 44 3.26 9.90 15.73
C ARG A 44 2.21 10.45 16.66
N SER A 45 2.21 11.75 16.86
CA SER A 45 1.30 12.44 17.76
C SER A 45 1.07 13.88 17.28
N ILE A 46 0.07 14.56 17.84
CA ILE A 46 -0.18 15.96 17.57
C ILE A 46 0.99 16.84 18.03
N GLU A 47 1.73 16.39 19.05
CA GLU A 47 2.93 17.06 19.57
C GLU A 47 4.05 17.17 18.52
N ASP A 48 4.05 16.33 17.51
CA ASP A 48 4.99 16.41 16.38
C ASP A 48 4.70 17.58 15.43
N VAL A 49 3.45 18.09 15.42
CA VAL A 49 3.07 19.28 14.66
C VAL A 49 3.66 20.52 15.35
N PRO A 50 4.38 21.39 14.65
CA PRO A 50 4.93 22.64 15.20
C PRO A 50 3.88 23.51 15.90
N ALA A 51 4.31 24.22 16.96
CA ALA A 51 3.44 25.15 17.65
C ALA A 51 2.97 26.27 16.71
N GLY A 52 1.67 26.53 16.66
CA GLY A 52 1.08 27.55 15.79
C GLY A 52 -0.45 27.47 15.78
N ARG A 53 -1.06 28.19 14.86
CA ARG A 53 -2.52 28.24 14.66
C ARG A 53 -3.13 26.83 14.47
N PHE A 54 -2.59 26.09 13.53
CA PHE A 54 -3.11 24.76 13.18
C PHE A 54 -3.02 23.78 14.37
N ARG A 55 -1.85 23.71 15.03
CA ARG A 55 -1.66 22.90 16.22
C ARG A 55 -2.64 23.30 17.34
N SER A 56 -2.84 24.62 17.58
CA SER A 56 -3.79 25.08 18.59
C SER A 56 -5.24 24.69 18.27
N ASN A 57 -5.60 24.62 17.00
CA ASN A 57 -6.92 24.14 16.56
C ASN A 57 -7.07 22.63 16.78
N LEU A 58 -6.04 21.83 16.45
CA LEU A 58 -6.01 20.40 16.73
C LEU A 58 -6.17 20.12 18.23
N ASP A 59 -5.48 20.88 19.09
CA ASP A 59 -5.53 20.70 20.55
C ASP A 59 -6.91 20.95 21.15
N ARG A 60 -7.74 21.77 20.52
CA ARG A 60 -9.12 22.08 20.93
C ARG A 60 -10.15 21.04 20.53
N LEU A 61 -9.81 20.15 19.59
CA LEU A 61 -10.74 19.14 19.11
C LEU A 61 -11.11 18.14 20.22
N PRO A 62 -12.34 17.60 20.21
CA PRO A 62 -12.69 16.44 20.99
C PRO A 62 -11.76 15.24 20.69
N PRO A 63 -11.54 14.32 21.65
CA PRO A 63 -10.57 13.23 21.49
C PRO A 63 -10.76 12.40 20.20
N GLY A 64 -11.98 12.10 19.80
CA GLY A 64 -12.28 11.34 18.58
C GLY A 64 -11.97 12.12 17.29
N ALA A 65 -12.29 13.40 17.24
CA ALA A 65 -11.96 14.28 16.11
C ALA A 65 -10.44 14.51 16.01
N LYS A 66 -9.78 14.66 17.16
CA LYS A 66 -8.33 14.78 17.25
C LYS A 66 -7.60 13.54 16.69
N ALA A 67 -8.07 12.34 17.06
CA ALA A 67 -7.53 11.08 16.56
C ALA A 67 -7.74 10.95 15.05
N ARG A 68 -8.91 11.35 14.54
CA ARG A 68 -9.20 11.36 13.10
C ARG A 68 -8.30 12.35 12.35
N ALA A 69 -8.11 13.55 12.86
CA ALA A 69 -7.22 14.54 12.24
C ALA A 69 -5.78 14.05 12.17
N LEU A 70 -5.28 13.41 13.25
CA LEU A 70 -3.94 12.82 13.26
C LEU A 70 -3.81 11.69 12.22
N ASP A 71 -4.78 10.77 12.18
CA ASP A 71 -4.82 9.70 11.18
C ASP A 71 -4.87 10.25 9.74
N TRP A 72 -5.60 11.36 9.55
CA TRP A 72 -5.67 12.04 8.25
C TRP A 72 -4.32 12.64 7.83
N LEU A 73 -3.66 13.38 8.72
CA LEU A 73 -2.34 13.98 8.49
C LEU A 73 -1.25 12.94 8.19
N GLN A 74 -1.44 11.69 8.60
CA GLN A 74 -0.53 10.58 8.27
C GLN A 74 -0.68 10.04 6.84
N ARG A 75 -1.69 10.47 6.09
CA ARG A 75 -2.04 9.88 4.78
C ARG A 75 -1.56 10.68 3.58
N PHE A 76 -1.02 11.89 3.79
CA PHE A 76 -0.48 12.72 2.73
C PHE A 76 0.79 13.42 3.18
N HIS A 77 1.58 13.91 2.23
CA HIS A 77 2.78 14.70 2.50
C HIS A 77 2.43 16.17 2.67
N PHE A 78 3.05 16.87 3.62
CA PHE A 78 2.96 18.32 3.75
C PHE A 78 4.24 18.89 4.38
N THR A 79 4.42 20.20 4.33
CA THR A 79 5.56 20.91 4.89
C THR A 79 5.14 21.76 6.09
N GLU A 80 6.10 22.28 6.84
CA GLU A 80 5.84 23.22 7.93
C GLU A 80 5.14 24.51 7.44
N LEU A 81 5.38 24.93 6.20
CA LEU A 81 4.76 26.10 5.60
C LEU A 81 3.28 25.89 5.27
N ASP A 82 2.88 24.66 4.98
CA ASP A 82 1.46 24.32 4.74
C ASP A 82 0.59 24.54 5.99
N LEU A 83 1.17 24.52 7.19
CA LEU A 83 0.42 24.70 8.44
C LEU A 83 -0.32 26.03 8.54
N ASP A 84 0.08 27.03 7.76
CA ASP A 84 -0.61 28.32 7.67
C ASP A 84 -1.88 28.24 6.81
N ALA A 85 -1.94 27.37 5.82
CA ALA A 85 -3.09 27.14 4.97
C ALA A 85 -3.96 25.95 5.43
N LEU A 86 -3.39 24.99 6.16
CA LEU A 86 -4.12 23.84 6.70
C LEU A 86 -5.10 24.27 7.78
N HIS A 87 -6.31 23.73 7.69
CA HIS A 87 -7.40 23.88 8.63
C HIS A 87 -7.94 22.51 9.05
N VAL A 88 -8.69 22.51 10.14
CA VAL A 88 -9.36 21.30 10.64
C VAL A 88 -10.79 21.64 11.04
N ASP A 89 -11.74 20.84 10.62
CA ASP A 89 -13.15 20.96 11.04
C ASP A 89 -13.41 20.36 12.44
N ALA A 90 -14.62 20.54 12.94
CA ALA A 90 -15.00 20.06 14.28
C ALA A 90 -14.96 18.52 14.42
N ASP A 91 -15.06 17.80 13.31
CA ASP A 91 -15.04 16.35 13.24
C ASP A 91 -13.64 15.76 12.95
N GLY A 92 -12.63 16.63 12.74
CA GLY A 92 -11.25 16.25 12.48
C GLY A 92 -10.93 16.05 11.00
N GLY A 93 -11.77 16.51 10.08
CA GLY A 93 -11.48 16.58 8.64
C GLY A 93 -10.45 17.67 8.36
N VAL A 94 -9.46 17.38 7.51
CA VAL A 94 -8.34 18.29 7.19
C VAL A 94 -8.52 18.87 5.80
N PHE A 95 -8.42 20.20 5.68
CA PHE A 95 -8.61 20.91 4.43
C PHE A 95 -7.66 22.10 4.29
N TYR A 96 -7.39 22.51 3.04
CA TYR A 96 -6.65 23.72 2.70
C TYR A 96 -7.57 24.91 2.55
N VAL A 97 -7.06 26.11 2.88
CA VAL A 97 -7.71 27.41 2.69
C VAL A 97 -6.70 28.31 2.01
N ASP A 98 -6.89 28.55 0.71
CA ASP A 98 -5.89 29.16 -0.14
C ASP A 98 -6.15 30.63 -0.34
N ASN A 99 -5.48 31.44 0.49
CA ASN A 99 -5.53 32.88 0.45
C ASN A 99 -4.52 33.41 -0.58
N PHE A 100 -4.90 33.42 -1.85
CA PHE A 100 -4.08 33.99 -2.90
C PHE A 100 -4.07 35.51 -2.81
N SER A 101 -2.90 36.14 -2.66
CA SER A 101 -2.76 37.58 -2.80
C SER A 101 -2.71 37.94 -4.29
N ILE A 102 -3.86 38.03 -4.91
CA ILE A 102 -3.98 38.64 -6.24
C ILE A 102 -4.10 40.15 -6.01
N ASP A 103 -3.20 40.92 -6.65
CA ASP A 103 -3.31 42.39 -6.65
C ASP A 103 -4.64 42.76 -7.34
N PRO A 104 -5.63 43.29 -6.64
CA PRO A 104 -6.92 43.56 -7.26
C PRO A 104 -6.72 44.70 -8.26
N ALA A 105 -6.90 44.42 -9.54
CA ALA A 105 -7.21 45.47 -10.48
C ALA A 105 -8.49 46.13 -9.96
N THR A 106 -8.41 47.43 -9.65
CA THR A 106 -9.48 48.24 -9.12
C THR A 106 -10.69 48.20 -10.03
N GLU A 107 -11.66 47.30 -9.75
CA GLU A 107 -13.01 47.41 -10.27
C GLU A 107 -13.97 47.66 -9.10
N GLU A 108 -14.77 48.73 -9.23
CA GLU A 108 -15.79 49.11 -8.27
C GLU A 108 -16.85 48.05 -8.19
N THR A 109 -17.03 47.46 -6.99
CA THR A 109 -18.12 46.53 -6.70
C THR A 109 -19.41 47.32 -6.50
N GLU A 110 -20.34 47.18 -7.45
CA GLU A 110 -21.73 47.61 -7.26
C GLU A 110 -22.39 46.76 -6.12
N PRO A 111 -23.22 47.38 -5.27
CA PRO A 111 -23.85 46.68 -4.17
C PRO A 111 -24.92 45.72 -4.70
N VAL A 112 -24.74 44.44 -4.44
CA VAL A 112 -25.69 43.37 -4.81
C VAL A 112 -26.95 43.45 -3.96
N THR A 113 -28.07 43.66 -4.60
CA THR A 113 -29.42 43.45 -4.01
C THR A 113 -29.63 41.96 -3.87
N SER A 114 -30.10 41.50 -2.69
CA SER A 114 -30.34 40.09 -2.39
C SER A 114 -31.42 39.52 -3.34
N GLU A 115 -30.99 38.78 -4.35
CA GLU A 115 -31.85 37.95 -5.17
C GLU A 115 -31.70 36.47 -4.78
N VAL A 116 -32.84 35.74 -4.80
CA VAL A 116 -32.85 34.32 -4.51
C VAL A 116 -32.09 33.62 -5.64
N ALA A 117 -30.94 33.05 -5.34
CA ALA A 117 -30.14 32.32 -6.32
C ALA A 117 -30.90 31.08 -6.78
N VAL A 118 -31.27 31.09 -8.05
CA VAL A 118 -31.80 29.91 -8.74
C VAL A 118 -30.67 29.36 -9.60
N PRO A 119 -30.29 28.08 -9.50
CA PRO A 119 -29.36 27.48 -10.43
C PRO A 119 -29.77 27.73 -11.87
N VAL A 120 -28.82 28.02 -12.75
CA VAL A 120 -29.10 28.17 -14.18
C VAL A 120 -29.65 26.88 -14.73
N SER A 121 -30.94 26.89 -15.10
CA SER A 121 -31.68 25.68 -15.54
C SER A 121 -32.67 26.03 -16.62
N PRO A 122 -32.67 25.30 -17.77
CA PRO A 122 -31.72 24.26 -18.10
C PRO A 122 -30.29 24.80 -18.42
N PHE A 123 -29.24 24.04 -18.08
CA PHE A 123 -27.89 24.39 -18.49
C PHE A 123 -27.80 24.42 -20.03
N PRO A 124 -27.20 25.48 -20.64
CA PRO A 124 -27.16 25.58 -22.10
C PRO A 124 -26.42 24.42 -22.74
N ALA A 125 -27.07 23.75 -23.70
CA ALA A 125 -26.46 22.62 -24.40
C ALA A 125 -25.16 23.01 -25.15
N SER A 126 -25.02 24.27 -25.54
CA SER A 126 -23.79 24.81 -26.14
C SER A 126 -22.59 24.89 -25.18
N LEU A 127 -22.83 24.77 -23.88
CA LEU A 127 -21.82 24.79 -22.82
C LEU A 127 -21.54 23.39 -22.23
N VAL A 128 -22.15 22.33 -22.76
CA VAL A 128 -21.85 20.95 -22.38
C VAL A 128 -20.56 20.52 -23.06
N PHE A 129 -19.50 20.40 -22.28
CA PHE A 129 -18.17 20.05 -22.75
C PHE A 129 -17.68 18.77 -22.06
N HIS A 130 -16.92 17.96 -22.80
CA HIS A 130 -16.27 16.74 -22.33
C HIS A 130 -14.85 16.68 -22.93
N SER A 131 -13.85 16.47 -22.11
CA SER A 131 -12.48 16.29 -22.57
C SER A 131 -12.20 14.83 -22.98
N ARG A 132 -12.85 13.86 -22.33
CA ARG A 132 -12.66 12.43 -22.57
C ARG A 132 -13.95 11.64 -22.24
N PRO A 133 -14.97 11.70 -23.10
CA PRO A 133 -16.25 11.01 -22.84
C PRO A 133 -16.06 9.52 -22.60
N GLY A 134 -16.63 9.02 -21.50
CA GLY A 134 -16.57 7.60 -21.13
C GLY A 134 -15.36 7.19 -20.29
N ALA A 135 -14.50 8.11 -19.90
CA ALA A 135 -13.45 7.85 -18.91
C ALA A 135 -14.04 7.39 -17.57
N PRO A 136 -13.33 6.50 -16.82
CA PRO A 136 -13.85 5.97 -15.56
C PRO A 136 -13.91 7.02 -14.44
N ASN A 137 -13.10 8.08 -14.55
CA ASN A 137 -13.05 9.19 -13.61
C ASN A 137 -13.69 10.43 -14.25
N VAL A 138 -14.30 11.27 -13.43
CA VAL A 138 -14.94 12.52 -13.86
C VAL A 138 -14.50 13.68 -12.98
N LEU A 139 -14.18 14.83 -13.60
CA LEU A 139 -14.07 16.12 -12.94
C LEU A 139 -15.19 17.02 -13.42
N TYR A 140 -16.19 17.23 -12.58
CA TYR A 140 -17.32 18.09 -12.86
C TYR A 140 -17.03 19.54 -12.45
N LEU A 141 -17.06 20.43 -13.43
CA LEU A 141 -16.97 21.89 -13.25
C LEU A 141 -18.38 22.49 -13.12
N ASN A 142 -18.78 22.80 -11.91
CA ASN A 142 -20.13 23.30 -11.63
C ASN A 142 -20.16 24.83 -11.67
N PHE A 143 -20.67 25.37 -12.76
CA PHE A 143 -20.92 26.81 -12.95
C PHE A 143 -22.37 27.22 -12.62
N THR A 144 -23.26 26.26 -12.39
CA THR A 144 -24.70 26.52 -12.23
C THR A 144 -25.09 26.89 -10.81
N GLY A 145 -24.16 26.80 -9.86
CA GLY A 145 -24.48 26.86 -8.43
C GLY A 145 -25.24 25.63 -7.95
N GLU A 146 -25.32 25.45 -6.68
CA GLU A 146 -26.14 24.41 -6.05
C GLU A 146 -26.37 24.68 -4.56
N THR A 147 -27.41 24.07 -4.00
CA THR A 147 -27.60 24.06 -2.56
C THR A 147 -26.80 22.91 -1.93
N VAL A 148 -25.68 23.24 -1.30
CA VAL A 148 -24.80 22.25 -0.65
C VAL A 148 -25.42 21.85 0.69
N THR A 149 -25.71 20.56 0.86
CA THR A 149 -26.31 20.00 2.08
C THR A 149 -25.70 18.62 2.40
N GLY A 150 -25.66 18.26 3.68
CA GLY A 150 -25.23 16.93 4.13
C GLY A 150 -23.73 16.64 3.93
N THR A 151 -22.92 17.69 3.83
CA THR A 151 -21.47 17.60 3.68
C THR A 151 -20.76 18.10 4.94
N ALA A 152 -19.46 17.88 5.03
CA ALA A 152 -18.63 18.42 6.12
C ALA A 152 -18.63 19.96 6.15
N TRP A 153 -18.88 20.61 5.04
CA TRP A 153 -19.04 22.08 4.96
C TRP A 153 -20.28 22.62 5.71
N ASN A 154 -21.24 21.75 6.01
CA ASN A 154 -22.48 22.14 6.66
C ASN A 154 -22.41 22.19 8.21
N SER A 155 -21.22 22.19 8.80
CA SER A 155 -21.02 22.22 10.26
C SER A 155 -21.63 23.46 10.95
N SER A 156 -21.63 24.62 10.26
CA SER A 156 -22.18 25.87 10.78
C SER A 156 -23.51 26.28 10.13
N LYS A 157 -23.80 25.81 8.93
CA LYS A 157 -25.02 26.12 8.17
C LYS A 157 -25.54 24.85 7.49
N THR A 158 -26.70 24.35 7.88
CA THR A 158 -27.27 23.08 7.38
C THR A 158 -27.53 23.04 5.88
N SER A 159 -27.63 24.22 5.25
CA SER A 159 -27.86 24.39 3.82
C SER A 159 -27.14 25.64 3.34
N ILE A 160 -26.28 25.52 2.33
CA ILE A 160 -25.52 26.63 1.74
C ILE A 160 -25.97 26.78 0.29
N PRO A 161 -26.83 27.79 -0.03
CA PRO A 161 -27.29 28.03 -1.39
C PRO A 161 -26.25 28.81 -2.20
N ALA A 162 -25.25 28.09 -2.73
CA ALA A 162 -24.21 28.67 -3.56
C ALA A 162 -24.78 29.13 -4.90
N VAL A 163 -24.44 30.35 -5.31
CA VAL A 163 -24.93 30.99 -6.53
C VAL A 163 -24.20 30.49 -7.77
N ALA A 164 -24.79 30.67 -8.95
CA ALA A 164 -24.14 30.40 -10.22
C ALA A 164 -22.94 31.35 -10.46
N PHE A 165 -22.05 30.96 -11.37
CA PHE A 165 -21.02 31.83 -11.89
C PHE A 165 -21.70 33.02 -12.61
N SER A 166 -21.32 34.26 -12.23
CA SER A 166 -21.77 35.46 -12.92
C SER A 166 -20.79 36.61 -12.69
N THR A 167 -20.51 37.33 -13.76
CA THR A 167 -19.67 38.52 -13.74
C THR A 167 -20.48 39.82 -13.93
N ASP A 168 -21.77 39.73 -14.20
CA ASP A 168 -22.70 40.84 -14.45
C ASP A 168 -23.86 40.93 -13.45
N ALA A 169 -23.83 40.07 -12.40
CA ALA A 169 -24.84 39.95 -11.36
C ALA A 169 -26.22 39.38 -11.82
N ASP A 170 -26.36 38.89 -13.04
CA ASP A 170 -27.48 38.02 -13.44
C ASP A 170 -27.11 36.55 -13.20
N PHE A 171 -27.60 35.97 -12.12
CA PHE A 171 -27.36 34.59 -11.74
C PHE A 171 -28.32 33.59 -12.39
N SER A 172 -29.21 34.05 -13.27
CA SER A 172 -30.24 33.23 -13.91
C SER A 172 -29.89 32.80 -15.33
N THR A 173 -28.95 33.51 -15.98
CA THR A 173 -28.48 33.20 -17.34
C THR A 173 -26.96 33.37 -17.44
N PHE A 174 -26.38 32.98 -18.54
CA PHE A 174 -24.98 33.25 -18.85
C PHE A 174 -24.90 34.16 -20.06
N SER A 175 -24.33 35.35 -19.91
CA SER A 175 -24.01 36.28 -20.99
C SER A 175 -22.98 35.66 -21.97
N ASP A 176 -22.85 36.19 -23.16
CA ASP A 176 -21.87 35.71 -24.17
C ASP A 176 -20.43 35.74 -23.64
N SER A 177 -20.07 36.72 -22.79
CA SER A 177 -18.74 36.79 -22.15
C SER A 177 -18.55 35.69 -21.12
N GLU A 178 -19.57 35.38 -20.31
CA GLU A 178 -19.52 34.31 -19.33
C GLU A 178 -19.49 32.92 -19.99
N GLN A 179 -20.25 32.73 -21.08
CA GLN A 179 -20.19 31.51 -21.87
C GLN A 179 -18.78 31.25 -22.42
N GLN A 180 -18.10 32.30 -22.89
CA GLN A 180 -16.70 32.23 -23.31
C GLN A 180 -15.77 31.92 -22.14
N ALA A 181 -15.95 32.57 -21.00
CA ALA A 181 -15.15 32.31 -19.79
C ALA A 181 -15.32 30.84 -19.31
N ILE A 182 -16.55 30.33 -19.24
CA ILE A 182 -16.84 28.92 -18.91
C ILE A 182 -16.07 27.97 -19.85
N LYS A 183 -16.15 28.22 -21.17
CA LYS A 183 -15.46 27.41 -22.18
C LYS A 183 -13.93 27.44 -21.96
N ARG A 184 -13.34 28.62 -21.68
CA ARG A 184 -11.89 28.77 -21.50
C ARG A 184 -11.41 28.16 -20.19
N VAL A 185 -12.17 28.30 -19.10
CA VAL A 185 -11.88 27.63 -17.84
C VAL A 185 -11.90 26.10 -18.06
N TRP A 186 -12.93 25.57 -18.72
CA TRP A 186 -13.01 24.16 -19.05
C TRP A 186 -11.81 23.69 -19.88
N GLN A 187 -11.45 24.43 -20.94
CA GLN A 187 -10.32 24.08 -21.80
C GLN A 187 -9.00 24.01 -21.05
N ARG A 188 -8.78 24.98 -20.15
CA ARG A 188 -7.57 25.04 -19.35
C ARG A 188 -7.47 23.89 -18.37
N VAL A 189 -8.52 23.61 -17.61
CA VAL A 189 -8.55 22.47 -16.67
C VAL A 189 -8.45 21.14 -17.42
N ALA A 190 -9.07 21.04 -18.59
CA ALA A 190 -8.95 19.85 -19.45
C ALA A 190 -7.51 19.61 -19.92
N GLU A 191 -6.71 20.68 -20.13
CA GLU A 191 -5.29 20.57 -20.45
C GLU A 191 -4.48 20.07 -19.24
N ASP A 192 -4.70 20.63 -18.05
CA ASP A 192 -3.99 20.24 -16.83
C ASP A 192 -4.17 18.75 -16.48
N TYR A 193 -5.31 18.18 -16.86
CA TYR A 193 -5.65 16.78 -16.64
C TYR A 193 -5.57 15.90 -17.91
N ALA A 194 -5.09 16.44 -19.05
CA ALA A 194 -5.07 15.73 -20.33
C ALA A 194 -4.30 14.40 -20.30
N LEU A 195 -3.34 14.26 -19.39
CA LEU A 195 -2.49 13.09 -19.22
C LEU A 195 -3.22 11.88 -18.64
N PHE A 196 -4.34 12.11 -17.94
CA PHE A 196 -4.97 11.12 -17.08
C PHE A 196 -6.28 10.58 -17.68
N ASP A 197 -6.71 9.41 -17.21
CA ASP A 197 -7.96 8.77 -17.62
C ASP A 197 -9.14 9.37 -16.85
N ILE A 198 -9.46 10.63 -17.17
CA ILE A 198 -10.49 11.44 -16.56
C ILE A 198 -11.22 12.28 -17.60
N ASP A 199 -12.54 12.39 -17.48
CA ASP A 199 -13.36 13.31 -18.26
C ASP A 199 -13.60 14.61 -17.47
N VAL A 200 -12.96 15.69 -17.91
CA VAL A 200 -13.27 17.05 -17.41
C VAL A 200 -14.51 17.55 -18.12
N THR A 201 -15.60 17.74 -17.39
CA THR A 201 -16.90 18.04 -17.99
C THR A 201 -17.63 19.17 -17.26
N THR A 202 -18.42 19.92 -17.99
CA THR A 202 -19.40 20.89 -17.49
C THR A 202 -20.80 20.27 -17.36
N GLU A 203 -21.01 19.03 -17.82
CA GLU A 203 -22.27 18.31 -17.64
C GLU A 203 -22.36 17.75 -16.22
N ARG A 204 -23.50 18.04 -15.55
CA ARG A 204 -23.73 17.50 -14.22
C ARG A 204 -23.87 15.98 -14.27
N PRO A 205 -23.01 15.21 -13.58
CA PRO A 205 -23.17 13.76 -13.52
C PRO A 205 -24.50 13.33 -12.90
N ALA A 206 -25.13 12.29 -13.47
CA ALA A 206 -26.38 11.74 -12.96
C ALA A 206 -26.23 11.22 -11.50
N THR A 207 -25.03 10.74 -11.16
CA THR A 207 -24.67 10.27 -9.80
C THR A 207 -23.25 10.71 -9.48
N PHE A 208 -23.03 11.13 -8.23
CA PHE A 208 -21.69 11.44 -7.72
C PHE A 208 -21.14 10.20 -7.00
N THR A 209 -20.07 9.65 -7.54
CA THR A 209 -19.35 8.51 -6.96
C THR A 209 -18.07 8.96 -6.29
N SER A 210 -17.30 8.05 -5.71
CA SER A 210 -15.94 8.36 -5.22
C SER A 210 -14.96 8.74 -6.35
N GLN A 211 -15.30 8.43 -7.61
CA GLN A 211 -14.53 8.75 -8.82
C GLN A 211 -15.04 10.01 -9.54
N THR A 212 -15.90 10.81 -8.89
CA THR A 212 -16.43 12.04 -9.44
C THR A 212 -15.93 13.24 -8.64
N ALA A 213 -14.85 13.87 -9.06
CA ALA A 213 -14.38 15.14 -8.51
C ALA A 213 -15.40 16.25 -8.82
N HIS A 214 -15.59 17.19 -7.89
CA HIS A 214 -16.56 18.24 -8.01
C HIS A 214 -15.95 19.60 -7.62
N ALA A 215 -15.75 20.45 -8.60
CA ALA A 215 -15.34 21.85 -8.43
C ALA A 215 -16.56 22.78 -8.55
N LEU A 216 -16.89 23.50 -7.49
CA LEU A 216 -18.01 24.45 -7.47
C LEU A 216 -17.45 25.87 -7.66
N ILE A 217 -17.64 26.40 -8.87
CA ILE A 217 -17.23 27.74 -9.26
C ILE A 217 -18.35 28.71 -8.91
N THR A 218 -18.20 29.42 -7.80
CA THR A 218 -19.21 30.31 -7.24
C THR A 218 -18.59 31.57 -6.66
N ARG A 219 -19.35 32.53 -6.22
CA ARG A 219 -18.80 33.69 -5.49
C ARG A 219 -18.54 33.32 -4.02
N ASN A 220 -17.79 34.15 -3.32
CA ASN A 220 -17.45 33.94 -1.90
C ASN A 220 -18.61 34.14 -0.91
N THR A 221 -19.79 34.54 -1.37
CA THR A 221 -21.04 34.64 -0.59
C THR A 221 -22.14 33.83 -1.25
N ASP A 222 -22.99 33.24 -0.44
CA ASP A 222 -24.18 32.52 -0.92
C ASP A 222 -25.33 33.45 -1.29
N ALA A 223 -26.46 32.89 -1.70
CA ALA A 223 -27.67 33.62 -2.08
C ALA A 223 -28.31 34.44 -0.93
N ASP A 224 -28.04 34.05 0.31
CA ASP A 224 -28.54 34.80 1.48
C ASP A 224 -27.60 35.97 1.86
N GLY A 225 -26.52 36.18 1.10
CA GLY A 225 -25.45 37.15 1.40
C GLY A 225 -24.51 36.73 2.53
N THR A 226 -24.60 35.47 2.96
CA THR A 226 -23.69 34.92 3.98
C THR A 226 -22.40 34.42 3.33
N GLY A 227 -21.27 34.60 4.00
CA GLY A 227 -19.99 34.07 3.51
C GLY A 227 -20.01 32.55 3.37
N ASN A 228 -19.58 32.06 2.23
CA ASN A 228 -19.33 30.64 1.98
C ASN A 228 -18.15 30.14 2.83
N PRO A 229 -17.87 28.82 2.95
CA PRO A 229 -16.74 28.31 3.73
C PRO A 229 -15.43 29.04 3.42
N SER A 230 -14.77 29.62 4.44
CA SER A 230 -13.53 30.40 4.28
C SER A 230 -13.60 31.47 3.18
N SER A 231 -14.63 32.29 3.18
CA SER A 231 -15.02 33.23 2.11
C SER A 231 -13.97 34.28 1.70
N SER A 232 -12.87 34.39 2.44
CA SER A 232 -11.71 35.24 2.07
C SER A 232 -10.71 34.55 1.15
N ALA A 233 -10.83 33.23 0.96
CA ALA A 233 -9.93 32.45 0.12
C ALA A 233 -10.22 32.62 -1.38
N GLY A 234 -9.29 32.22 -2.24
CA GLY A 234 -9.54 31.99 -3.66
C GLY A 234 -10.14 30.61 -3.90
N GLY A 235 -9.71 29.63 -3.13
CA GLY A 235 -10.21 28.27 -3.14
C GLY A 235 -10.14 27.59 -1.78
N VAL A 236 -10.91 26.50 -1.61
CA VAL A 236 -10.94 25.69 -0.39
C VAL A 236 -11.27 24.24 -0.71
N ALA A 237 -10.43 23.30 -0.28
CA ALA A 237 -10.68 21.89 -0.53
C ALA A 237 -10.18 20.96 0.60
N TYR A 238 -10.92 19.87 0.85
CA TYR A 238 -10.43 18.78 1.69
C TYR A 238 -9.32 18.00 0.99
N VAL A 239 -8.27 17.66 1.73
CA VAL A 239 -7.09 17.03 1.16
C VAL A 239 -7.20 15.50 1.15
N ASN A 240 -6.74 14.86 0.04
CA ASN A 240 -6.63 13.40 -0.12
C ASN A 240 -7.97 12.64 0.05
N VAL A 241 -9.06 13.19 -0.47
CA VAL A 241 -10.43 12.64 -0.35
C VAL A 241 -10.92 11.92 -1.59
N PHE A 242 -10.38 12.22 -2.78
CA PHE A 242 -10.78 11.58 -4.03
C PHE A 242 -10.49 10.08 -4.02
N GLY A 243 -11.41 9.27 -4.56
CA GLY A 243 -11.34 7.81 -4.56
C GLY A 243 -11.73 7.16 -3.23
N GLY A 244 -11.87 7.94 -2.14
CA GLY A 244 -12.28 7.44 -0.83
C GLY A 244 -13.78 7.21 -0.70
N GLY A 245 -14.19 6.19 0.06
CA GLY A 245 -15.61 5.88 0.28
C GLY A 245 -16.43 7.01 0.93
N SER A 246 -15.77 7.99 1.57
CA SER A 246 -16.39 9.16 2.19
C SER A 246 -16.34 10.43 1.32
N TYR A 247 -15.90 10.34 0.06
CA TYR A 247 -15.72 11.53 -0.78
C TYR A 247 -17.01 12.39 -0.89
N ALA A 248 -18.18 11.76 -0.94
CA ALA A 248 -19.45 12.46 -0.96
C ALA A 248 -19.66 13.44 0.22
N THR A 249 -19.03 13.18 1.37
CA THR A 249 -19.06 14.04 2.56
C THR A 249 -18.17 15.27 2.42
N TYR A 250 -17.07 15.18 1.66
CA TYR A 250 -16.01 16.19 1.62
C TYR A 250 -16.00 17.04 0.34
N ARG A 251 -16.89 16.78 -0.60
CA ARG A 251 -17.11 17.61 -1.78
C ARG A 251 -18.12 18.74 -1.51
N PRO A 252 -18.16 19.83 -2.30
CA PRO A 252 -17.26 20.18 -3.42
C PRO A 252 -15.95 20.79 -2.94
N GLY A 253 -14.97 20.89 -3.84
CA GLY A 253 -13.92 21.92 -3.77
C GLY A 253 -14.58 23.25 -4.15
N TRP A 254 -14.36 24.29 -3.37
CA TRP A 254 -14.93 25.62 -3.59
C TRP A 254 -13.94 26.53 -4.32
N ILE A 255 -14.38 27.19 -5.36
CA ILE A 255 -13.59 28.17 -6.13
C ILE A 255 -14.35 29.47 -6.18
N TYR A 256 -13.79 30.52 -5.58
CA TYR A 256 -14.45 31.83 -5.45
C TYR A 256 -13.98 32.79 -6.54
N TYR A 257 -14.67 32.76 -7.70
CA TYR A 257 -14.29 33.49 -8.88
C TYR A 257 -14.10 35.01 -8.67
N ASN A 258 -14.89 35.60 -7.78
CA ASN A 258 -14.78 37.04 -7.49
C ASN A 258 -13.54 37.39 -6.65
N ASN A 259 -13.04 36.48 -5.82
CA ASN A 259 -11.73 36.64 -5.14
C ASN A 259 -10.55 36.38 -6.09
N LEU A 260 -10.81 35.79 -7.25
CA LEU A 260 -9.87 35.53 -8.34
C LEU A 260 -9.98 36.57 -9.45
N ALA A 261 -10.42 37.81 -9.10
CA ALA A 261 -10.55 38.95 -10.01
C ALA A 261 -11.45 38.68 -11.23
N ASN A 262 -12.40 37.78 -11.15
CA ASN A 262 -13.24 37.29 -12.26
C ASN A 262 -12.41 36.83 -13.50
N ASN A 263 -11.13 36.51 -13.30
CA ASN A 263 -10.21 36.17 -14.37
C ASN A 263 -10.27 34.66 -14.67
N GLU A 264 -10.62 34.31 -15.90
CA GLU A 264 -10.79 32.93 -16.37
C GLU A 264 -9.54 32.06 -16.18
N SER A 265 -8.32 32.64 -16.38
CA SER A 265 -7.07 31.90 -16.14
C SER A 265 -6.86 31.58 -14.67
N TYR A 266 -7.15 32.54 -13.78
CA TYR A 266 -7.00 32.36 -12.34
C TYR A 266 -8.04 31.37 -11.79
N ILE A 267 -9.27 31.41 -12.32
CA ILE A 267 -10.33 30.44 -11.96
C ILE A 267 -9.91 29.03 -12.35
N ALA A 268 -9.37 28.84 -13.56
CA ALA A 268 -8.93 27.52 -14.03
C ALA A 268 -7.76 26.98 -13.20
N GLU A 269 -6.74 27.82 -12.93
CA GLU A 269 -5.60 27.45 -12.06
C GLU A 269 -6.10 27.05 -10.65
N ALA A 270 -7.01 27.82 -10.07
CA ALA A 270 -7.59 27.51 -8.76
C ALA A 270 -8.39 26.21 -8.80
N VAL A 271 -9.14 25.90 -9.86
CA VAL A 271 -9.82 24.61 -10.02
C VAL A 271 -8.82 23.46 -9.98
N SER A 272 -7.76 23.52 -10.80
CA SER A 272 -6.74 22.47 -10.87
C SER A 272 -6.01 22.31 -9.53
N HIS A 273 -5.72 23.42 -8.83
CA HIS A 273 -5.10 23.47 -7.51
C HIS A 273 -5.97 22.78 -6.45
N GLU A 274 -7.24 23.21 -6.29
CA GLU A 274 -8.15 22.68 -5.27
C GLU A 274 -8.47 21.18 -5.50
N ILE A 275 -8.61 20.77 -6.75
CA ILE A 275 -8.79 19.35 -7.08
C ILE A 275 -7.47 18.59 -6.88
N GLY A 276 -6.31 19.22 -7.07
CA GLY A 276 -5.01 18.68 -6.66
C GLY A 276 -4.96 18.33 -5.17
N HIS A 277 -5.49 19.22 -4.30
CA HIS A 277 -5.66 18.88 -2.88
C HIS A 277 -6.58 17.69 -2.65
N ASN A 278 -7.71 17.59 -3.36
CA ASN A 278 -8.57 16.41 -3.29
C ASN A 278 -7.83 15.12 -3.68
N MET A 279 -6.84 15.17 -4.60
CA MET A 279 -5.99 14.04 -4.97
C MET A 279 -4.91 13.72 -3.91
N GLY A 280 -4.56 14.66 -3.03
CA GLY A 280 -3.57 14.50 -1.97
C GLY A 280 -2.31 15.34 -2.13
N LEU A 281 -2.33 16.36 -3.01
CA LEU A 281 -1.21 17.26 -3.22
C LEU A 281 -1.18 18.36 -2.16
N SER A 282 0.03 18.82 -1.86
CA SER A 282 0.35 19.95 -0.97
C SER A 282 0.97 21.09 -1.76
N HIS A 283 1.15 22.25 -1.12
CA HIS A 283 1.65 23.42 -1.82
C HIS A 283 3.08 23.27 -2.31
N ASP A 284 3.33 23.82 -3.49
CA ASP A 284 4.65 24.11 -4.02
C ASP A 284 5.11 25.49 -3.56
N ALA A 285 6.16 25.51 -2.75
CA ALA A 285 6.70 26.70 -2.12
C ALA A 285 8.22 26.78 -2.30
N THR A 286 8.82 27.93 -2.01
CA THR A 286 10.27 28.12 -2.12
C THR A 286 10.81 28.88 -0.91
N GLY A 287 11.94 28.41 -0.37
CA GLY A 287 12.57 29.04 0.79
C GLY A 287 11.62 29.12 1.99
N SER A 288 11.18 30.32 2.35
CA SER A 288 10.26 30.58 3.47
C SER A 288 8.87 31.06 3.03
N THR A 289 8.57 31.05 1.72
CA THR A 289 7.25 31.43 1.20
C THR A 289 6.35 30.22 1.09
N SER A 290 5.06 30.37 1.44
CA SER A 290 4.09 29.26 1.44
C SER A 290 3.65 28.87 0.02
N TYR A 291 3.79 29.77 -0.95
CA TYR A 291 3.46 29.53 -2.37
C TYR A 291 4.55 30.06 -3.27
N TYR A 292 4.92 29.28 -4.27
CA TYR A 292 5.85 29.72 -5.29
C TYR A 292 5.11 30.34 -6.47
N GLY A 293 5.35 31.64 -6.73
CA GLY A 293 4.75 32.37 -7.86
C GLY A 293 5.44 32.12 -9.20
N GLY A 294 6.35 31.15 -9.27
CA GLY A 294 7.09 30.87 -10.49
C GLY A 294 8.15 31.92 -10.84
N HIS A 295 8.75 31.80 -12.02
CA HIS A 295 9.84 32.63 -12.50
C HIS A 295 9.81 32.80 -14.03
N GLY A 296 10.74 33.61 -14.53
CA GLY A 296 10.87 33.91 -15.95
C GLY A 296 9.86 34.94 -16.46
N SER A 297 9.92 35.22 -17.76
CA SER A 297 9.02 36.12 -18.50
C SER A 297 8.85 35.64 -19.94
N GLY A 298 7.81 36.08 -20.64
CA GLY A 298 7.49 35.65 -22.00
C GLY A 298 6.86 34.25 -22.03
N ASP A 299 6.82 33.64 -23.20
CA ASP A 299 6.06 32.41 -23.47
C ASP A 299 6.55 31.20 -22.64
N THR A 300 7.81 31.22 -22.22
CA THR A 300 8.43 30.17 -21.39
C THR A 300 8.55 30.53 -19.90
N SER A 301 7.83 31.59 -19.43
CA SER A 301 7.68 31.85 -18.01
C SER A 301 6.90 30.70 -17.33
N TRP A 302 7.36 30.28 -16.17
CA TRP A 302 6.88 29.05 -15.54
C TRP A 302 6.48 29.27 -14.07
N GLY A 303 5.44 28.50 -13.65
CA GLY A 303 5.05 28.33 -12.26
C GLY A 303 4.39 26.98 -12.01
N PRO A 304 4.50 26.42 -10.78
CA PRO A 304 3.85 25.16 -10.44
C PRO A 304 2.36 25.37 -10.17
N LEU A 305 1.52 24.39 -10.54
CA LEU A 305 0.06 24.39 -10.31
C LEU A 305 -0.29 24.40 -8.82
N MET A 306 0.48 23.69 -7.98
CA MET A 306 0.29 23.73 -6.52
C MET A 306 0.98 24.94 -5.85
N GLY A 307 1.43 25.90 -6.64
CA GLY A 307 1.91 27.23 -6.21
C GLY A 307 0.92 28.34 -6.53
N THR A 308 1.44 29.51 -6.94
CA THR A 308 0.65 30.67 -7.40
C THR A 308 1.14 31.14 -8.77
N GLY A 309 1.22 30.22 -9.72
CA GLY A 309 1.69 30.46 -11.09
C GLY A 309 0.80 31.36 -11.96
N TYR A 310 -0.25 31.95 -11.43
CA TYR A 310 -1.32 32.68 -12.12
C TYR A 310 -0.90 33.65 -13.21
N ASN A 311 0.28 34.23 -13.10
CA ASN A 311 0.85 35.20 -14.03
C ASN A 311 1.89 34.59 -14.97
N ARG A 312 2.01 33.26 -15.04
CA ARG A 312 2.95 32.54 -15.91
C ARG A 312 2.24 32.02 -17.15
N ASN A 313 3.01 31.84 -18.22
CA ASN A 313 2.49 31.34 -19.47
C ASN A 313 2.45 29.81 -19.48
N VAL A 314 3.39 29.16 -18.78
CA VAL A 314 3.43 27.71 -18.56
C VAL A 314 3.17 27.45 -17.10
N SER A 315 2.15 26.64 -16.78
CA SER A 315 1.91 26.12 -15.43
C SER A 315 1.82 24.60 -15.48
N GLN A 316 2.53 23.95 -14.58
CA GLN A 316 2.73 22.50 -14.62
C GLN A 316 2.63 21.89 -13.21
N TRP A 317 2.29 20.62 -13.15
CA TRP A 317 2.52 19.79 -11.97
C TRP A 317 4.02 19.71 -11.67
N SER A 318 4.41 19.59 -10.41
CA SER A 318 5.80 19.66 -10.00
C SER A 318 6.23 18.46 -9.13
N LYS A 319 7.52 18.30 -8.96
CA LYS A 319 8.15 17.49 -7.90
C LYS A 319 9.34 18.23 -7.29
N GLY A 320 9.27 19.57 -7.29
CA GLY A 320 10.29 20.42 -6.70
C GLY A 320 11.51 20.65 -7.59
N GLU A 321 11.36 20.67 -8.93
CA GLU A 321 12.48 20.89 -9.86
C GLU A 321 12.76 22.37 -10.08
N TYR A 322 12.73 23.17 -9.02
CA TYR A 322 13.04 24.61 -9.07
C TYR A 322 13.90 25.05 -7.86
N TYR A 323 14.50 26.21 -7.96
CA TYR A 323 15.44 26.69 -6.95
C TYR A 323 14.81 26.82 -5.56
N GLN A 324 15.45 26.20 -4.56
CA GLN A 324 14.99 26.17 -3.16
C GLN A 324 13.56 25.62 -2.97
N ALA A 325 13.12 24.71 -3.82
CA ALA A 325 11.86 24.01 -3.61
C ALA A 325 11.83 23.37 -2.21
N ASN A 326 10.74 23.55 -1.51
CA ASN A 326 10.53 22.95 -0.20
C ASN A 326 9.59 21.73 -0.22
N ASN A 327 8.79 21.57 -1.27
CA ASN A 327 8.01 20.39 -1.59
C ASN A 327 8.72 19.58 -2.68
N THR A 328 8.85 18.27 -2.48
CA THR A 328 9.42 17.32 -3.46
C THR A 328 8.47 16.17 -3.71
N GLN A 329 7.19 16.38 -3.46
CA GLN A 329 6.11 15.46 -3.76
C GLN A 329 6.05 15.25 -5.28
N ASP A 330 5.95 14.02 -5.75
CA ASP A 330 5.80 13.72 -7.17
C ASP A 330 4.32 13.81 -7.54
N ASP A 331 3.88 15.00 -8.00
CA ASP A 331 2.48 15.29 -8.28
C ASP A 331 1.90 14.34 -9.33
N LEU A 332 2.62 14.12 -10.44
CA LEU A 332 2.16 13.23 -11.50
C LEU A 332 1.97 11.79 -10.99
N ALA A 333 2.88 11.29 -10.16
CA ALA A 333 2.77 9.96 -9.59
C ALA A 333 1.58 9.82 -8.63
N ILE A 334 1.30 10.85 -7.82
CA ILE A 334 0.17 10.86 -6.89
C ILE A 334 -1.15 10.92 -7.63
N ILE A 335 -1.29 11.82 -8.62
CA ILE A 335 -2.49 11.92 -9.45
C ILE A 335 -2.70 10.63 -10.23
N ALA A 336 -1.65 10.06 -10.85
CA ALA A 336 -1.73 8.79 -11.58
C ALA A 336 -2.11 7.61 -10.68
N GLY A 337 -1.73 7.66 -9.39
CA GLY A 337 -2.18 6.68 -8.38
C GLY A 337 -3.69 6.73 -8.09
N LYS A 338 -4.37 7.83 -8.43
CA LYS A 338 -5.82 8.04 -8.28
C LYS A 338 -6.58 7.84 -9.59
N LEU A 339 -6.05 8.38 -10.70
CA LEU A 339 -6.75 8.49 -11.98
C LEU A 339 -6.25 7.49 -13.04
N THR A 340 -5.05 6.96 -12.91
CA THR A 340 -4.25 6.30 -13.95
C THR A 340 -3.91 7.24 -15.13
N TYR A 341 -2.84 6.95 -15.85
CA TYR A 341 -2.59 7.65 -17.13
C TYR A 341 -3.57 7.16 -18.18
N ARG A 342 -3.90 8.03 -19.13
CA ARG A 342 -4.62 7.61 -20.34
C ARG A 342 -3.74 6.67 -21.18
N VAL A 343 -4.37 5.87 -22.00
CA VAL A 343 -3.67 5.05 -22.99
C VAL A 343 -3.02 5.98 -24.01
N ASP A 344 -1.76 5.71 -24.37
CA ASP A 344 -1.01 6.36 -25.43
C ASP A 344 -1.79 6.34 -26.74
N ASP A 345 -1.82 7.48 -27.46
CA ASP A 345 -2.63 7.64 -28.66
C ASP A 345 -1.84 7.39 -29.97
N TYR A 346 -0.51 7.46 -29.93
CA TYR A 346 0.35 7.15 -31.07
C TYR A 346 1.54 6.29 -30.70
N GLY A 347 2.14 5.63 -31.68
CA GLY A 347 3.28 4.77 -31.41
C GLY A 347 4.61 5.52 -31.36
N ASN A 348 5.51 5.05 -30.52
CA ASN A 348 6.78 5.69 -30.16
C ASN A 348 7.91 5.50 -31.21
N THR A 349 7.66 4.84 -32.29
CA THR A 349 8.71 4.47 -33.26
C THR A 349 8.30 4.67 -34.72
N ARG A 350 9.25 4.53 -35.64
CA ARG A 350 8.97 4.67 -37.05
C ARG A 350 8.06 3.57 -37.62
N ALA A 351 8.14 2.37 -37.05
CA ALA A 351 7.34 1.26 -37.54
C ALA A 351 5.88 1.38 -37.07
N SER A 352 5.64 2.00 -35.92
CA SER A 352 4.30 2.33 -35.40
C SER A 352 3.83 3.74 -35.80
N ALA A 353 4.56 4.44 -36.67
CA ALA A 353 4.27 5.82 -37.05
C ALA A 353 2.92 5.96 -37.74
N SER A 354 2.07 6.82 -37.21
CA SER A 354 0.78 7.16 -37.82
C SER A 354 0.95 8.11 -39.01
N PRO A 355 0.23 7.94 -40.10
CA PRO A 355 0.34 8.87 -41.25
C PRO A 355 -0.26 10.24 -40.89
N LEU A 356 0.45 11.34 -41.25
CA LEU A 356 -0.16 12.66 -41.25
C LEU A 356 -1.32 12.71 -42.26
N ILE A 357 -2.45 13.22 -41.78
CA ILE A 357 -3.64 13.37 -42.64
C ILE A 357 -3.48 14.63 -43.51
N LEU A 358 -3.42 14.47 -44.83
CA LEU A 358 -3.22 15.58 -45.77
C LEU A 358 -4.54 16.01 -46.39
N THR A 359 -4.90 17.26 -46.26
CA THR A 359 -6.02 17.89 -46.97
C THR A 359 -5.54 18.40 -48.34
N GLY A 360 -6.20 17.96 -49.41
CA GLY A 360 -5.79 18.30 -50.78
C GLY A 360 -4.41 17.77 -51.17
N GLY A 361 -3.91 16.75 -50.43
CA GLY A 361 -2.63 16.09 -50.70
C GLY A 361 -1.38 16.85 -50.29
N THR A 362 -1.52 18.05 -49.74
CA THR A 362 -0.39 18.91 -49.36
C THR A 362 -0.53 19.60 -48.01
N ASN A 363 -1.73 19.86 -47.51
CA ASN A 363 -1.93 20.66 -46.30
C ASN A 363 -2.17 19.77 -45.09
N VAL A 364 -1.42 19.99 -44.03
CA VAL A 364 -1.61 19.37 -42.71
C VAL A 364 -2.45 20.33 -41.86
N VAL A 365 -3.61 19.90 -41.43
CA VAL A 365 -4.54 20.70 -40.62
C VAL A 365 -5.03 19.85 -39.44
N SER A 366 -5.05 20.43 -38.26
CA SER A 366 -5.62 19.83 -37.04
C SER A 366 -6.85 20.59 -36.55
N THR A 367 -7.70 19.95 -35.79
CA THR A 367 -8.73 20.62 -34.99
C THR A 367 -8.15 21.06 -33.65
N THR A 368 -8.82 22.02 -33.00
CA THR A 368 -8.51 22.45 -31.62
C THR A 368 -9.73 22.22 -30.74
N PRO A 369 -9.60 22.22 -29.39
CA PRO A 369 -10.75 22.14 -28.52
C PRO A 369 -11.83 23.20 -28.76
N GLU A 370 -11.48 24.35 -29.32
CA GLU A 370 -12.47 25.37 -29.72
C GLU A 370 -13.35 24.94 -30.89
N ASN A 371 -12.78 24.20 -31.82
CA ASN A 371 -13.49 23.71 -33.02
C ASN A 371 -14.13 22.34 -32.79
N ASP A 372 -13.57 21.57 -31.85
CA ASP A 372 -14.01 20.24 -31.47
C ASP A 372 -14.05 20.11 -29.93
N PRO A 373 -15.05 20.70 -29.26
CA PRO A 373 -15.18 20.67 -27.80
C PRO A 373 -15.23 19.26 -27.22
N ALA A 374 -15.76 18.29 -27.96
CA ALA A 374 -15.83 16.91 -27.55
C ALA A 374 -14.51 16.12 -27.79
N ASN A 375 -13.51 16.77 -28.39
CA ASN A 375 -12.20 16.19 -28.73
C ASN A 375 -12.27 14.86 -29.50
N THR A 376 -13.24 14.75 -30.39
CA THR A 376 -13.55 13.50 -31.11
C THR A 376 -12.75 13.28 -32.38
N ASN A 377 -12.24 14.36 -33.00
CA ASN A 377 -11.41 14.29 -34.21
C ASN A 377 -9.93 14.27 -33.84
N SER A 378 -9.25 13.14 -34.08
CA SER A 378 -7.83 12.93 -33.74
C SER A 378 -6.85 13.29 -34.87
N ALA A 379 -7.30 13.86 -36.01
CA ALA A 379 -6.40 14.12 -37.12
C ALA A 379 -5.32 15.16 -36.80
N ASN A 380 -4.05 14.78 -36.93
CA ASN A 380 -2.87 15.64 -36.80
C ASN A 380 -2.79 16.32 -35.40
N LYS A 381 -3.18 15.65 -34.35
CA LYS A 381 -3.04 16.11 -32.97
C LYS A 381 -2.88 14.90 -32.03
N GLY A 382 -2.34 15.12 -30.85
CA GLY A 382 -2.15 14.07 -29.86
C GLY A 382 -1.96 14.63 -28.46
N VAL A 383 -1.61 13.74 -27.53
CA VAL A 383 -1.33 14.08 -26.15
C VAL A 383 -0.09 13.32 -25.70
N LEU A 384 0.99 14.01 -25.42
CA LEU A 384 2.14 13.40 -24.73
C LEU A 384 1.79 13.14 -23.28
N THR A 385 1.68 11.85 -22.89
CA THR A 385 1.11 11.40 -21.62
C THR A 385 2.14 11.18 -20.53
N THR A 386 3.37 10.83 -20.88
CA THR A 386 4.48 10.59 -19.94
C THR A 386 5.78 11.18 -20.48
N GLY A 387 6.79 11.33 -19.60
CA GLY A 387 8.09 11.84 -20.01
C GLY A 387 8.88 10.94 -20.98
N SER A 388 8.44 9.71 -21.20
CA SER A 388 9.00 8.76 -22.18
C SER A 388 8.15 8.61 -23.43
N ASP A 389 7.02 9.26 -23.49
CA ASP A 389 6.09 9.24 -24.59
C ASP A 389 6.65 10.01 -25.79
N ILE A 390 6.49 9.44 -26.98
CA ILE A 390 7.02 9.95 -28.24
C ILE A 390 6.03 9.66 -29.33
N ASP A 391 5.36 10.67 -29.85
CA ASP A 391 4.44 10.46 -30.96
C ASP A 391 5.16 10.56 -32.30
N VAL A 392 5.08 9.51 -33.08
CA VAL A 392 5.74 9.46 -34.40
C VAL A 392 4.73 9.48 -35.52
N PHE A 393 4.90 10.46 -36.42
CA PHE A 393 4.09 10.58 -37.60
C PHE A 393 4.92 10.29 -38.87
N SER A 394 4.33 9.60 -39.83
CA SER A 394 4.92 9.42 -41.14
C SER A 394 4.26 10.36 -42.18
N PHE A 395 5.03 10.83 -43.14
CA PHE A 395 4.48 11.55 -44.29
C PHE A 395 5.34 11.32 -45.55
N VAL A 396 4.72 11.51 -46.70
CA VAL A 396 5.41 11.50 -47.99
C VAL A 396 5.38 12.92 -48.56
N THR A 397 6.51 13.36 -49.11
CA THR A 397 6.62 14.67 -49.78
C THR A 397 7.35 14.53 -51.12
N GLY A 398 6.98 15.36 -52.07
CA GLY A 398 7.76 15.57 -53.31
C GLY A 398 8.95 16.50 -53.05
N ASN A 399 9.72 16.75 -54.13
CA ASN A 399 10.86 17.66 -54.06
C ASN A 399 10.40 19.10 -53.75
N GLY A 400 11.00 19.71 -52.74
CA GLY A 400 10.76 21.13 -52.45
C GLY A 400 10.69 21.46 -50.96
N GLN A 401 10.21 22.65 -50.67
CA GLN A 401 10.12 23.16 -49.29
C GLN A 401 8.90 22.57 -48.56
N ILE A 402 9.11 22.03 -47.38
CA ILE A 402 8.08 21.73 -46.42
C ILE A 402 8.08 22.74 -45.27
N SER A 403 6.95 22.87 -44.59
CA SER A 403 6.83 23.62 -43.33
C SER A 403 5.83 22.90 -42.45
N LEU A 404 6.31 22.37 -41.29
CA LEU A 404 5.49 21.66 -40.30
C LEU A 404 5.68 22.31 -38.93
N THR A 405 4.59 22.71 -38.32
CA THR A 405 4.58 23.35 -36.98
C THR A 405 3.78 22.44 -36.03
N VAL A 406 4.36 22.13 -34.89
CA VAL A 406 3.68 21.50 -33.76
C VAL A 406 3.50 22.54 -32.67
N LYS A 407 2.25 22.81 -32.34
CA LYS A 407 1.86 23.80 -31.36
C LYS A 407 1.20 23.12 -30.16
N PRO A 408 1.67 23.35 -28.93
CA PRO A 408 0.95 22.87 -27.75
C PRO A 408 -0.39 23.60 -27.61
N TRP A 409 -1.27 23.08 -26.78
CA TRP A 409 -2.47 23.83 -26.42
C TRP A 409 -2.07 25.09 -25.68
N ILE A 410 -2.61 26.22 -26.05
CA ILE A 410 -2.51 27.49 -25.33
C ILE A 410 -3.88 28.17 -25.35
N MET A 411 -4.14 28.99 -24.32
CA MET A 411 -5.41 29.69 -24.25
C MET A 411 -5.60 30.63 -25.48
N PRO A 412 -6.77 30.62 -26.10
CA PRO A 412 -7.00 31.36 -27.34
C PRO A 412 -6.81 32.86 -27.21
N SER A 413 -6.94 33.40 -26.01
CA SER A 413 -6.77 34.85 -25.75
C SER A 413 -5.32 35.27 -25.50
N GLY A 414 -4.35 34.36 -25.57
CA GLY A 414 -2.95 34.71 -25.28
C GLY A 414 -1.97 33.55 -25.37
N THR A 415 -0.89 33.66 -24.60
CA THR A 415 0.18 32.65 -24.53
C THR A 415 0.12 31.80 -23.26
N ARG A 416 -0.87 32.01 -22.38
CA ARG A 416 -0.99 31.37 -21.10
C ARG A 416 -1.63 29.98 -21.23
N GLY A 417 -1.33 29.13 -20.29
CA GLY A 417 -2.09 27.95 -20.01
C GLY A 417 -1.64 26.68 -20.71
N GLY A 418 -0.56 26.72 -21.45
CA GLY A 418 0.04 25.49 -21.99
C GLY A 418 0.89 24.79 -20.93
N ASN A 419 0.88 23.46 -20.95
CA ASN A 419 1.73 22.65 -20.09
C ASN A 419 2.93 22.07 -20.85
N LEU A 420 2.73 21.75 -22.13
CA LEU A 420 3.70 21.10 -23.00
C LEU A 420 4.65 22.13 -23.63
N ASP A 421 5.92 21.81 -23.68
CA ASP A 421 6.96 22.41 -24.53
C ASP A 421 7.47 21.36 -25.51
N VAL A 422 7.42 21.67 -26.79
CA VAL A 422 7.61 20.70 -27.89
C VAL A 422 9.06 20.70 -28.37
N LEU A 423 9.68 19.51 -28.34
CA LEU A 423 10.84 19.18 -29.16
C LEU A 423 10.36 18.46 -30.43
N LEU A 424 10.62 19.04 -31.58
CA LEU A 424 10.25 18.47 -32.89
C LEU A 424 11.49 17.97 -33.63
N GLU A 425 11.46 16.73 -34.07
CA GLU A 425 12.57 16.12 -34.80
C GLU A 425 12.08 15.52 -36.15
N LEU A 426 12.85 15.73 -37.19
CA LEU A 426 12.60 15.21 -38.55
C LEU A 426 13.63 14.15 -38.90
N TYR A 427 13.16 12.97 -39.26
CA TYR A 427 14.00 11.86 -39.72
C TYR A 427 13.67 11.48 -41.17
N ASN A 428 14.68 10.99 -41.90
CA ASN A 428 14.43 10.38 -43.25
C ASN A 428 13.96 8.93 -43.12
N GLY A 429 13.57 8.32 -44.24
CA GLY A 429 13.12 6.92 -44.32
C GLY A 429 14.12 5.89 -43.79
N ALA A 430 15.43 6.20 -43.79
CA ALA A 430 16.48 5.36 -43.22
C ALA A 430 16.65 5.53 -41.68
N GLY A 431 15.95 6.47 -41.05
CA GLY A 431 16.06 6.75 -39.63
C GLY A 431 17.23 7.67 -39.24
N THR A 432 17.72 8.47 -40.18
CA THR A 432 18.73 9.47 -39.91
C THR A 432 18.02 10.77 -39.52
N LEU A 433 18.37 11.35 -38.36
CA LEU A 433 17.93 12.67 -37.95
C LEU A 433 18.42 13.72 -38.94
N LEU A 434 17.53 14.52 -39.49
CA LEU A 434 17.82 15.59 -40.44
C LEU A 434 17.85 16.96 -39.76
N LEU A 435 16.84 17.25 -38.96
CA LEU A 435 16.67 18.54 -38.27
C LEU A 435 15.96 18.29 -36.93
N SER A 436 16.21 19.18 -35.98
CA SER A 436 15.41 19.32 -34.76
C SER A 436 15.14 20.78 -34.48
N ASP A 437 14.01 21.06 -33.87
CA ASP A 437 13.63 22.40 -33.42
C ASP A 437 13.12 22.38 -31.99
N ASN A 438 13.70 23.25 -31.15
CA ASN A 438 13.33 23.51 -29.76
C ASN A 438 13.68 24.96 -29.42
N PRO A 439 12.84 25.91 -29.77
CA PRO A 439 13.14 27.34 -29.55
C PRO A 439 13.03 27.68 -28.05
N VAL A 440 14.07 28.30 -27.48
CA VAL A 440 14.11 28.71 -26.05
C VAL A 440 13.11 29.81 -25.69
N SER A 441 12.48 30.47 -26.62
CA SER A 441 11.59 31.63 -26.43
C SER A 441 10.11 31.30 -26.64
N THR A 442 9.76 30.09 -27.07
CA THR A 442 8.36 29.67 -27.28
C THR A 442 8.23 28.16 -27.07
N THR A 443 7.05 27.69 -26.72
CA THR A 443 6.74 26.30 -26.50
C THR A 443 6.34 25.51 -27.75
N GLN A 444 6.15 26.19 -28.88
CA GLN A 444 5.92 25.58 -30.18
C GLN A 444 7.21 25.35 -30.94
N ALA A 445 7.25 24.34 -31.80
CA ALA A 445 8.38 24.02 -32.67
C ALA A 445 7.96 23.97 -34.14
N THR A 446 8.86 24.39 -35.04
CA THR A 446 8.62 24.47 -36.47
C THR A 446 9.81 23.97 -37.28
N ILE A 447 9.60 22.98 -38.13
CA ILE A 447 10.59 22.54 -39.10
C ILE A 447 10.22 23.08 -40.48
N GLN A 448 11.10 23.89 -41.05
CA GLN A 448 11.00 24.42 -42.39
C GLN A 448 12.28 24.08 -43.16
N THR A 449 12.19 23.28 -44.24
CA THR A 449 13.35 22.83 -44.98
C THR A 449 12.97 22.34 -46.36
N ASN A 450 13.97 22.26 -47.29
CA ASN A 450 13.80 21.63 -48.58
C ASN A 450 14.17 20.17 -48.50
N LEU A 451 13.26 19.28 -48.92
CA LEU A 451 13.46 17.85 -48.94
C LEU A 451 13.41 17.27 -50.35
N PRO A 452 14.19 16.24 -50.69
CA PRO A 452 13.96 15.37 -51.82
C PRO A 452 12.63 14.64 -51.72
N GLU A 453 12.12 14.13 -52.87
CA GLU A 453 10.97 13.24 -52.84
C GLU A 453 11.27 11.98 -52.04
N GLY A 454 10.33 11.60 -51.10
CA GLY A 454 10.51 10.45 -50.26
C GLY A 454 9.59 10.41 -49.03
N GLN A 455 9.76 9.35 -48.25
CA GLN A 455 9.11 9.20 -46.96
C GLN A 455 9.96 9.80 -45.83
N TYR A 456 9.29 10.44 -44.88
CA TYR A 456 9.90 11.10 -43.72
C TYR A 456 9.06 10.81 -42.48
N PHE A 457 9.70 11.00 -41.29
CA PHE A 457 9.07 10.80 -40.00
C PHE A 457 9.27 12.03 -39.13
N LEU A 458 8.17 12.46 -38.49
CA LEU A 458 8.12 13.56 -37.55
C LEU A 458 7.95 13.01 -36.16
N TYR A 459 8.88 13.27 -35.27
CA TYR A 459 8.84 12.89 -33.87
C TYR A 459 8.44 14.10 -33.06
N VAL A 460 7.38 13.95 -32.27
CA VAL A 460 6.90 14.94 -31.30
C VAL A 460 7.28 14.43 -29.91
N ARG A 461 8.06 15.25 -29.21
CA ARG A 461 8.54 14.92 -27.87
C ARG A 461 8.32 16.11 -26.93
N ASN A 462 8.31 15.80 -25.63
CA ASN A 462 8.39 16.83 -24.62
C ASN A 462 9.83 17.28 -24.37
N THR A 463 9.99 18.50 -23.87
CA THR A 463 11.30 19.04 -23.49
C THR A 463 11.16 20.01 -22.31
N GLY A 464 12.29 20.45 -21.79
CA GLY A 464 12.42 21.57 -20.86
C GLY A 464 13.29 22.68 -21.46
N VAL A 465 13.29 23.84 -20.85
CA VAL A 465 14.08 25.00 -21.26
C VAL A 465 14.71 25.70 -20.06
N GLY A 466 15.89 26.28 -20.24
CA GLY A 466 16.57 27.08 -19.20
C GLY A 466 17.21 26.25 -18.08
N ASP A 467 17.38 26.88 -16.91
CA ASP A 467 17.92 26.27 -15.69
C ASP A 467 17.08 26.69 -14.47
N PRO A 468 16.01 25.94 -14.17
CA PRO A 468 15.12 26.25 -13.05
C PRO A 468 15.74 26.05 -11.67
N LEU A 469 16.88 25.33 -11.58
CA LEU A 469 17.57 25.05 -10.31
C LEU A 469 18.62 26.11 -9.97
N SER A 470 18.91 27.02 -10.88
CA SER A 470 19.83 28.15 -10.67
C SER A 470 19.30 29.11 -9.60
N SER A 471 20.18 29.82 -8.90
CA SER A 471 19.80 30.92 -7.99
C SER A 471 19.10 32.10 -8.68
N THR A 472 19.17 32.17 -10.00
CA THR A 472 18.37 33.03 -10.87
C THR A 472 17.61 32.14 -11.84
N PRO A 473 16.50 31.54 -11.40
CA PRO A 473 15.87 30.46 -12.14
C PRO A 473 15.25 30.94 -13.45
N SER A 474 15.30 30.08 -14.46
CA SER A 474 14.69 30.30 -15.77
C SER A 474 14.16 29.01 -16.35
N GLY A 475 13.03 29.10 -17.05
CA GLY A 475 12.43 27.94 -17.71
C GLY A 475 11.98 26.83 -16.74
N TYR A 476 11.97 25.58 -17.18
CA TYR A 476 11.47 24.42 -16.48
C TYR A 476 12.12 23.13 -17.00
N THR A 477 11.99 22.05 -16.24
CA THR A 477 12.45 20.72 -16.65
C THR A 477 11.42 20.06 -17.59
N ALA A 478 11.82 18.95 -18.24
CA ALA A 478 10.89 18.16 -19.04
C ALA A 478 9.87 17.35 -18.22
N TYR A 479 9.94 17.34 -16.89
CA TYR A 479 9.15 16.44 -16.02
C TYR A 479 7.65 16.50 -16.30
N ALA A 480 7.03 17.67 -16.21
CA ALA A 480 5.60 17.85 -16.47
C ALA A 480 5.33 18.72 -17.70
N SER A 481 6.32 18.80 -18.60
CA SER A 481 6.14 19.37 -19.93
C SER A 481 5.40 18.37 -20.81
N LEU A 482 4.12 18.17 -20.52
CA LEU A 482 3.25 17.13 -21.09
C LEU A 482 1.88 17.76 -21.36
N GLY A 483 1.14 17.22 -22.35
CA GLY A 483 -0.17 17.77 -22.70
C GLY A 483 -0.49 17.65 -24.18
N GLN A 484 -1.53 18.35 -24.61
CA GLN A 484 -2.03 18.31 -25.97
C GLN A 484 -1.15 19.12 -26.94
N TYR A 485 -1.04 18.60 -28.18
CA TYR A 485 -0.40 19.29 -29.29
C TYR A 485 -1.21 19.19 -30.60
N PHE A 486 -0.96 20.12 -31.53
CA PHE A 486 -1.65 20.26 -32.81
C PHE A 486 -0.62 20.47 -33.91
N ILE A 487 -0.70 19.64 -34.98
CA ILE A 487 0.22 19.69 -36.11
C ILE A 487 -0.44 20.42 -37.27
N SER A 488 0.22 21.39 -37.83
CA SER A 488 -0.22 22.13 -39.01
C SER A 488 0.93 22.39 -39.98
N GLY A 489 0.62 22.70 -41.23
CA GLY A 489 1.64 23.04 -42.18
C GLY A 489 1.38 22.54 -43.61
N SER A 490 2.46 22.34 -44.36
CA SER A 490 2.37 21.88 -45.72
C SER A 490 3.57 21.05 -46.16
N VAL A 491 3.30 20.09 -47.04
CA VAL A 491 4.27 19.27 -47.75
C VAL A 491 4.12 19.45 -49.26
N GLN A 492 5.02 18.92 -50.07
CA GLN A 492 4.93 18.97 -51.54
C GLN A 492 4.14 17.79 -52.11
N PRO A 493 3.40 17.98 -53.23
CA PRO A 493 2.74 16.87 -53.89
C PRO A 493 3.77 15.80 -54.31
N SER A 494 3.47 14.53 -54.03
CA SER A 494 4.39 13.42 -54.31
C SER A 494 3.67 12.25 -54.97
N GLY A 495 4.38 11.53 -55.86
CA GLY A 495 3.99 10.23 -56.36
C GLY A 495 4.71 9.04 -55.70
N PHE A 496 5.48 9.31 -54.66
CA PHE A 496 6.24 8.30 -53.95
C PHE A 496 5.31 7.33 -53.20
N VAL A 497 5.58 6.04 -53.37
CA VAL A 497 4.90 4.99 -52.56
C VAL A 497 5.84 4.55 -51.46
N ALA A 498 5.44 4.73 -50.23
CA ALA A 498 6.23 4.31 -49.06
C ALA A 498 6.40 2.76 -49.09
N PRO A 499 7.60 2.25 -48.75
CA PRO A 499 7.77 0.81 -48.60
C PRO A 499 6.95 0.31 -47.39
N PRO A 500 6.46 -0.95 -47.43
CA PRO A 500 5.78 -1.56 -46.29
C PRO A 500 6.58 -1.46 -45.01
N GLN A 501 5.95 -1.06 -43.92
CA GLN A 501 6.53 -1.06 -42.58
C GLN A 501 5.98 -2.26 -41.83
N PRO A 502 6.81 -3.04 -41.12
CA PRO A 502 6.31 -4.19 -40.36
C PRO A 502 5.55 -3.74 -39.09
N PRO A 503 4.57 -4.54 -38.62
CA PRO A 503 3.87 -4.24 -37.39
C PRO A 503 4.80 -4.15 -36.17
N GLU A 504 4.47 -3.28 -35.24
CA GLU A 504 5.07 -3.22 -33.92
C GLU A 504 4.17 -3.87 -32.88
N ALA A 505 4.79 -4.31 -31.78
CA ALA A 505 4.12 -4.98 -30.68
C ALA A 505 4.49 -4.32 -29.33
N GLU A 506 3.49 -3.88 -28.60
CA GLU A 506 3.62 -3.29 -27.27
C GLU A 506 2.94 -4.16 -26.23
N LEU A 507 3.61 -4.39 -25.08
CA LEU A 507 3.15 -5.23 -23.99
C LEU A 507 2.51 -4.40 -22.88
N LEU A 508 1.30 -4.76 -22.48
CA LEU A 508 0.71 -4.30 -21.22
C LEU A 508 0.52 -5.49 -20.28
N ILE A 509 1.29 -5.53 -19.19
CA ILE A 509 1.25 -6.59 -18.19
C ILE A 509 1.52 -6.00 -16.80
N THR A 510 0.84 -6.54 -15.80
CA THR A 510 1.05 -6.17 -14.39
C THR A 510 1.74 -7.29 -13.62
N ASP A 511 2.42 -6.99 -12.53
CA ASP A 511 3.05 -7.95 -11.64
C ASP A 511 2.03 -8.88 -10.96
N ILE A 512 2.50 -9.98 -10.41
CA ILE A 512 1.71 -10.93 -9.60
C ILE A 512 2.17 -10.83 -8.15
N THR A 513 1.33 -10.23 -7.31
CA THR A 513 1.63 -10.01 -5.89
C THR A 513 0.63 -10.69 -4.95
N THR A 514 -0.44 -11.30 -5.50
CA THR A 514 -1.53 -11.88 -4.69
C THR A 514 -1.43 -13.41 -4.68
N PRO A 515 -1.44 -14.05 -3.50
CA PRO A 515 -1.53 -15.49 -3.37
C PRO A 515 -2.80 -16.06 -4.04
N GLY A 516 -2.68 -17.25 -4.62
CA GLY A 516 -3.82 -17.93 -5.26
C GLY A 516 -4.15 -17.45 -6.68
N THR A 517 -3.40 -16.48 -7.23
CA THR A 517 -3.55 -16.05 -8.63
C THR A 517 -3.33 -17.24 -9.56
N GLY A 518 -4.30 -17.46 -10.46
CA GLY A 518 -4.25 -18.52 -11.50
C GLY A 518 -3.43 -18.12 -12.71
N ALA A 519 -3.85 -18.54 -13.90
CA ALA A 519 -3.19 -18.16 -15.14
C ALA A 519 -3.14 -16.63 -15.31
N LYS A 520 -1.95 -16.09 -15.63
CA LYS A 520 -1.73 -14.65 -15.83
C LYS A 520 -2.19 -14.25 -17.21
N GLN A 521 -3.11 -13.31 -17.28
CA GLN A 521 -3.51 -12.65 -18.53
C GLN A 521 -2.77 -11.34 -18.72
N PHE A 522 -2.51 -10.99 -19.96
CA PHE A 522 -1.87 -9.76 -20.40
C PHE A 522 -2.26 -9.44 -21.85
N THR A 523 -2.04 -8.21 -22.28
CA THR A 523 -2.34 -7.79 -23.64
C THR A 523 -1.08 -7.43 -24.41
N VAL A 524 -1.09 -7.68 -25.72
CA VAL A 524 -0.12 -7.16 -26.66
C VAL A 524 -0.90 -6.37 -27.71
N THR A 525 -0.55 -5.10 -27.84
CA THR A 525 -1.10 -4.21 -28.87
C THR A 525 -0.20 -4.26 -30.08
N TYR A 526 -0.74 -4.68 -31.20
CA TYR A 526 -0.07 -4.65 -32.50
C TYR A 526 -0.52 -3.43 -33.25
N THR A 527 0.42 -2.58 -33.65
CA THR A 527 0.20 -1.37 -34.47
C THR A 527 0.91 -1.48 -35.80
N ASP A 528 0.34 -0.85 -36.80
CA ASP A 528 0.87 -0.87 -38.16
C ASP A 528 0.43 0.37 -38.93
N ASN A 529 1.23 0.85 -39.90
CA ASN A 529 0.92 2.04 -40.68
C ASN A 529 -0.25 1.84 -41.69
N VAL A 530 -0.62 0.58 -41.98
CA VAL A 530 -1.75 0.24 -42.87
C VAL A 530 -2.74 -0.63 -42.09
N ALA A 531 -2.41 -1.90 -41.85
CA ALA A 531 -3.25 -2.81 -41.08
C ALA A 531 -2.50 -4.09 -40.69
N VAL A 532 -2.67 -4.54 -39.48
CA VAL A 532 -2.26 -5.87 -38.98
C VAL A 532 -3.15 -6.93 -39.63
N ASP A 533 -2.54 -7.99 -40.18
CA ASP A 533 -3.25 -9.20 -40.65
C ASP A 533 -3.63 -10.05 -39.42
N VAL A 534 -4.87 -9.91 -38.95
CA VAL A 534 -5.40 -10.63 -37.79
C VAL A 534 -5.31 -12.15 -37.97
N SER A 535 -5.28 -12.68 -39.20
CA SER A 535 -5.13 -14.12 -39.41
C SER A 535 -3.75 -14.66 -38.99
N SER A 536 -2.76 -13.78 -38.82
CA SER A 536 -1.43 -14.12 -38.35
C SER A 536 -1.30 -14.12 -36.85
N VAL A 537 -2.29 -13.59 -36.08
CA VAL A 537 -2.25 -13.49 -34.64
C VAL A 537 -2.82 -14.77 -34.01
N ASP A 538 -1.96 -15.55 -33.33
CA ASP A 538 -2.36 -16.84 -32.76
C ASP A 538 -1.61 -17.16 -31.42
N GLY A 539 -1.71 -18.41 -30.95
CA GLY A 539 -1.05 -18.85 -29.69
C GLY A 539 0.46 -19.13 -29.80
N ASN A 540 1.07 -18.90 -30.97
CA ASN A 540 2.50 -19.07 -31.18
C ASN A 540 3.26 -17.75 -31.15
N ASP A 541 2.57 -16.63 -31.18
CA ASP A 541 3.13 -15.29 -31.28
C ASP A 541 4.05 -14.95 -30.11
N VAL A 542 3.62 -15.29 -28.89
CA VAL A 542 4.24 -14.83 -27.67
C VAL A 542 4.70 -15.99 -26.79
N ARG A 543 5.93 -15.85 -26.28
CA ARG A 543 6.55 -16.81 -25.37
C ARG A 543 7.01 -16.13 -24.09
N VAL A 544 6.81 -16.79 -22.95
CA VAL A 544 7.25 -16.28 -21.65
C VAL A 544 8.34 -17.18 -21.09
N THR A 545 9.45 -16.57 -20.72
CA THR A 545 10.58 -17.24 -20.04
C THR A 545 10.73 -16.69 -18.62
N GLY A 546 11.29 -17.48 -17.70
CA GLY A 546 11.41 -17.07 -16.29
C GLY A 546 12.33 -17.97 -15.47
N PRO A 547 12.31 -17.84 -14.15
CA PRO A 547 13.13 -18.60 -13.23
C PRO A 547 12.97 -20.11 -13.39
N ASN A 548 14.00 -20.86 -12.97
CA ASN A 548 14.02 -22.32 -12.96
C ASN A 548 13.76 -22.98 -14.33
N GLY A 549 14.14 -22.31 -15.43
CA GLY A 549 13.95 -22.81 -16.76
C GLY A 549 12.50 -22.73 -17.28
N TYR A 550 11.67 -21.89 -16.66
CA TYR A 550 10.31 -21.63 -17.15
C TYR A 550 10.36 -21.11 -18.59
N ASN A 551 9.63 -21.76 -19.48
CA ASN A 551 9.58 -21.43 -20.90
C ASN A 551 8.28 -21.96 -21.51
N ARG A 552 7.26 -21.09 -21.71
CA ARG A 552 5.94 -21.48 -22.22
C ARG A 552 5.45 -20.52 -23.30
N ALA A 553 4.79 -21.05 -24.33
CA ALA A 553 3.97 -20.25 -25.22
C ALA A 553 2.75 -19.71 -24.47
N ALA A 554 2.39 -18.47 -24.72
CA ALA A 554 1.19 -17.85 -24.21
C ALA A 554 -0.01 -18.21 -25.08
N GLN A 555 -1.09 -18.65 -24.48
CA GLN A 555 -2.31 -18.99 -25.22
C GLN A 555 -3.07 -17.71 -25.59
N LEU A 556 -3.39 -17.53 -26.87
CA LEU A 556 -4.30 -16.47 -27.31
C LEU A 556 -5.72 -16.73 -26.76
N ILE A 557 -6.28 -15.74 -26.10
CA ILE A 557 -7.64 -15.78 -25.51
C ILE A 557 -8.62 -15.03 -26.41
N SER A 558 -8.28 -13.82 -26.85
CA SER A 558 -9.14 -12.99 -27.69
C SER A 558 -8.36 -11.90 -28.40
N ILE A 559 -8.98 -11.34 -29.43
CA ILE A 559 -8.55 -10.12 -30.13
C ILE A 559 -9.72 -9.14 -30.06
N ASN A 560 -9.42 -7.86 -29.81
CA ASN A 560 -10.44 -6.81 -29.63
C ASN A 560 -11.38 -6.66 -30.86
N THR A 561 -10.87 -6.87 -32.07
CA THR A 561 -11.63 -6.75 -33.31
C THR A 561 -11.21 -7.86 -34.30
N PRO A 562 -12.13 -8.64 -34.88
CA PRO A 562 -11.82 -9.83 -35.66
C PRO A 562 -11.38 -9.57 -37.12
N GLY A 563 -11.41 -8.33 -37.62
CA GLY A 563 -10.95 -7.96 -38.96
C GLY A 563 -9.56 -7.33 -38.94
N ASN A 564 -8.90 -7.30 -40.14
CA ASN A 564 -7.63 -6.61 -40.31
C ASN A 564 -7.76 -5.12 -39.99
N GLY A 565 -6.69 -4.49 -39.45
CA GLY A 565 -6.67 -3.07 -39.08
C GLY A 565 -5.59 -2.78 -38.04
N THR A 566 -5.57 -1.55 -37.56
CA THR A 566 -4.62 -1.05 -36.54
C THR A 566 -5.33 -0.03 -35.67
N PRO A 567 -5.04 -0.05 -34.31
CA PRO A 567 -4.36 -1.11 -33.58
C PRO A 567 -5.18 -2.40 -33.47
N ARG A 568 -4.51 -3.51 -33.14
CA ARG A 568 -5.12 -4.77 -32.73
C ARG A 568 -4.61 -5.20 -31.37
N VAL A 569 -5.51 -5.31 -30.42
CA VAL A 569 -5.18 -5.72 -29.06
C VAL A 569 -5.50 -7.20 -28.88
N ALA A 570 -4.47 -8.00 -28.72
CA ALA A 570 -4.58 -9.43 -28.46
C ALA A 570 -4.38 -9.72 -26.95
N THR A 571 -5.31 -10.45 -26.36
CA THR A 571 -5.21 -10.91 -24.97
C THR A 571 -4.63 -12.32 -24.94
N TYR A 572 -3.53 -12.48 -24.22
CA TYR A 572 -2.85 -13.75 -24.01
C TYR A 572 -2.94 -14.21 -22.56
N SER A 573 -2.73 -15.51 -22.35
CA SER A 573 -2.69 -16.12 -21.03
C SER A 573 -1.51 -17.08 -20.90
N VAL A 574 -0.85 -17.06 -19.74
CA VAL A 574 0.22 -18.00 -19.41
C VAL A 574 -0.03 -18.65 -18.05
N THR A 575 0.15 -19.97 -17.96
CA THR A 575 -0.10 -20.74 -16.74
C THR A 575 1.12 -20.74 -15.81
N PRO A 576 0.90 -20.89 -14.48
CA PRO A 576 1.98 -21.05 -13.51
C PRO A 576 2.94 -22.20 -13.85
N PRO A 577 4.20 -22.19 -13.35
CA PRO A 577 5.17 -23.26 -13.56
C PRO A 577 4.67 -24.65 -13.14
N VAL A 578 4.05 -24.74 -11.97
CA VAL A 578 3.52 -25.98 -11.40
C VAL A 578 2.17 -25.69 -10.73
N GLY A 579 1.22 -26.60 -10.88
CA GLY A 579 -0.11 -26.47 -10.28
C GLY A 579 -1.01 -25.45 -10.98
N ALA A 580 -2.05 -25.00 -10.27
CA ALA A 580 -3.07 -24.09 -10.79
C ALA A 580 -2.79 -22.63 -10.48
N ASN A 581 -1.92 -22.33 -9.49
CA ASN A 581 -1.69 -20.98 -8.97
C ASN A 581 -0.20 -20.62 -8.91
N TRP A 582 0.09 -19.34 -9.02
CA TRP A 582 1.41 -18.77 -8.73
C TRP A 582 1.71 -18.85 -7.24
N MET A 583 2.90 -19.30 -6.90
CA MET A 583 3.34 -19.58 -5.53
C MET A 583 4.65 -18.82 -5.23
N PRO A 584 5.01 -18.61 -3.95
CA PRO A 584 6.28 -17.96 -3.57
C PRO A 584 7.53 -18.59 -4.21
N THR A 585 7.50 -19.91 -4.48
CA THR A 585 8.57 -20.62 -5.18
C THR A 585 8.70 -20.26 -6.67
N ASN A 586 7.73 -19.54 -7.20
CA ASN A 586 7.72 -19.02 -8.58
C ASN A 586 8.21 -17.57 -8.66
N ASN A 587 8.54 -16.95 -7.52
CA ASN A 587 8.97 -15.56 -7.48
C ASN A 587 10.21 -15.30 -8.33
N GLY A 588 10.22 -14.13 -8.97
CA GLY A 588 11.27 -13.65 -9.83
C GLY A 588 10.77 -12.98 -11.09
N VAL A 589 11.68 -12.59 -11.95
CA VAL A 589 11.40 -11.84 -13.19
C VAL A 589 11.04 -12.80 -14.31
N TYR A 590 9.94 -12.53 -14.99
CA TYR A 590 9.48 -13.23 -16.19
C TYR A 590 9.55 -12.29 -17.38
N THR A 591 10.11 -12.77 -18.49
CA THR A 591 10.31 -11.99 -19.72
C THR A 591 9.37 -12.49 -20.80
N VAL A 592 8.67 -11.57 -21.46
CA VAL A 592 7.74 -11.82 -22.55
C VAL A 592 8.45 -11.54 -23.86
N TRP A 593 8.37 -12.47 -24.80
CA TRP A 593 9.07 -12.44 -26.08
C TRP A 593 8.10 -12.59 -27.25
N LEU A 594 8.18 -11.69 -28.25
CA LEU A 594 7.56 -11.91 -29.55
C LEU A 594 8.42 -12.91 -30.35
N GLN A 595 7.77 -13.88 -30.99
CA GLN A 595 8.44 -14.92 -31.75
C GLN A 595 8.60 -14.50 -33.22
N THR A 596 9.65 -15.06 -33.85
CA THR A 596 9.99 -14.73 -35.24
C THR A 596 8.90 -15.16 -36.21
N ASN A 597 8.54 -14.31 -37.18
CA ASN A 597 7.59 -14.58 -38.28
C ASN A 597 6.22 -15.10 -37.77
N GLN A 598 5.69 -14.48 -36.74
CA GLN A 598 4.38 -14.84 -36.17
C GLN A 598 3.32 -13.81 -36.52
N VAL A 599 3.57 -12.53 -36.34
CA VAL A 599 2.61 -11.46 -36.62
C VAL A 599 3.10 -10.65 -37.83
N ARG A 600 2.19 -10.39 -38.80
CA ARG A 600 2.49 -9.62 -40.02
C ARG A 600 1.37 -8.60 -40.29
N ASP A 601 1.69 -7.67 -41.19
CA ASP A 601 0.70 -6.79 -41.82
C ASP A 601 0.02 -7.44 -43.04
N ILE A 602 -0.91 -6.72 -43.64
CA ILE A 602 -1.60 -7.15 -44.87
C ILE A 602 -0.70 -7.06 -46.14
N GLU A 603 0.46 -6.41 -46.01
CA GLU A 603 1.47 -6.28 -47.08
C GLU A 603 2.56 -7.36 -46.95
N ASN A 604 2.45 -8.27 -45.97
CA ASN A 604 3.34 -9.39 -45.65
C ASN A 604 4.70 -8.99 -45.03
N ALA A 605 4.83 -7.81 -44.44
CA ALA A 605 5.97 -7.49 -43.59
C ALA A 605 5.75 -8.07 -42.16
N TRP A 606 6.79 -8.67 -41.57
CA TRP A 606 6.71 -9.39 -40.31
C TRP A 606 7.20 -8.53 -39.18
N ALA A 607 6.46 -8.50 -38.06
CA ALA A 607 6.87 -7.86 -36.85
C ALA A 607 8.22 -8.38 -36.36
N ALA A 608 9.07 -7.49 -35.85
CA ALA A 608 10.39 -7.82 -35.39
C ALA A 608 10.31 -8.67 -34.10
N ALA A 609 10.93 -9.87 -34.13
CA ALA A 609 11.01 -10.71 -32.94
C ALA A 609 11.92 -10.08 -31.90
N GLY A 610 11.53 -10.18 -30.63
CA GLY A 610 12.33 -9.61 -29.54
C GLY A 610 11.63 -9.67 -28.19
N GLN A 611 12.30 -9.10 -27.21
CA GLN A 611 11.72 -8.92 -25.89
C GLN A 611 10.66 -7.80 -25.96
N LEU A 612 9.44 -8.11 -25.54
CA LEU A 612 8.36 -7.12 -25.41
C LEU A 612 8.39 -6.42 -24.05
N GLY A 613 8.77 -7.13 -23.00
CA GLY A 613 8.82 -6.58 -21.66
C GLY A 613 8.96 -7.64 -20.59
N GLN A 614 8.74 -7.27 -19.33
CA GLN A 614 8.89 -8.13 -18.17
C GLN A 614 7.75 -7.90 -17.17
N PHE A 615 7.49 -8.89 -16.33
CA PHE A 615 6.67 -8.76 -15.13
C PHE A 615 7.32 -9.51 -13.97
N ASN A 616 7.05 -9.06 -12.76
CA ASN A 616 7.54 -9.71 -11.56
C ASN A 616 6.46 -10.62 -10.97
N VAL A 617 6.88 -11.75 -10.48
CA VAL A 617 6.10 -12.57 -9.56
C VAL A 617 6.71 -12.39 -8.18
N ASP A 618 5.96 -11.79 -7.27
CA ASP A 618 6.35 -11.53 -5.87
C ASP A 618 5.18 -11.89 -4.96
N VAL A 619 4.83 -13.17 -4.99
CA VAL A 619 3.78 -13.74 -4.14
C VAL A 619 4.32 -13.86 -2.73
N PRO A 620 3.69 -13.25 -1.72
CA PRO A 620 4.16 -13.33 -0.35
C PRO A 620 4.06 -14.75 0.20
N MET A 621 5.09 -15.14 0.93
CA MET A 621 5.16 -16.41 1.64
C MET A 621 4.52 -16.25 3.02
N LEU A 622 3.62 -17.17 3.40
CA LEU A 622 3.18 -17.28 4.78
C LEU A 622 4.32 -17.89 5.62
N VAL A 623 4.87 -17.10 6.54
CA VAL A 623 6.00 -17.48 7.41
C VAL A 623 5.49 -18.09 8.72
N TYR A 624 4.46 -17.47 9.28
CA TYR A 624 3.84 -17.90 10.54
C TYR A 624 2.35 -17.61 10.51
N ALA A 625 1.56 -18.52 11.07
CA ALA A 625 0.15 -18.29 11.34
C ALA A 625 -0.25 -18.89 12.68
N GLU A 626 -1.07 -18.17 13.44
CA GLU A 626 -1.71 -18.66 14.67
C GLU A 626 -3.16 -18.18 14.69
N TYR A 627 -4.07 -19.12 14.59
CA TYR A 627 -5.53 -18.92 14.57
C TYR A 627 -6.20 -19.39 15.86
N PHE A 628 -5.45 -19.67 16.89
CA PHE A 628 -5.88 -20.12 18.22
C PHE A 628 -6.88 -21.29 18.25
N ASN A 629 -6.90 -22.11 17.20
CA ASN A 629 -7.77 -23.30 17.13
C ASN A 629 -7.39 -24.39 18.16
N ALA A 630 -6.18 -24.32 18.70
CA ALA A 630 -5.64 -25.17 19.74
C ALA A 630 -4.77 -24.34 20.70
N ASN A 631 -4.25 -24.95 21.78
CA ASN A 631 -3.31 -24.22 22.65
C ASN A 631 -2.06 -23.80 21.88
N PRO A 632 -1.81 -22.49 21.74
CA PRO A 632 -0.73 -21.96 20.89
C PRO A 632 0.67 -22.14 21.48
N GLY A 633 0.79 -22.61 22.72
CA GLY A 633 2.07 -22.74 23.42
C GLY A 633 2.77 -21.41 23.78
N TRP A 634 2.03 -20.33 23.83
CA TRP A 634 2.54 -19.00 24.20
C TRP A 634 2.85 -18.90 25.69
N SER A 635 3.86 -18.14 26.06
CA SER A 635 4.10 -17.75 27.45
C SER A 635 3.13 -16.63 27.84
N MET A 636 2.29 -16.88 28.84
CA MET A 636 1.22 -15.99 29.25
C MET A 636 1.41 -15.59 30.73
N GLU A 637 1.59 -14.30 30.98
CA GLU A 637 1.77 -13.78 32.34
C GLU A 637 0.43 -13.27 32.90
N SER A 638 0.24 -13.38 34.19
CA SER A 638 -0.94 -12.89 34.92
C SER A 638 -2.25 -13.48 34.38
N GLN A 639 -3.17 -12.64 33.89
CA GLN A 639 -4.48 -13.03 33.33
C GLN A 639 -4.47 -13.13 31.80
N TRP A 640 -3.30 -13.12 31.15
CA TRP A 640 -3.24 -13.49 29.74
C TRP A 640 -3.66 -14.95 29.58
N GLN A 641 -4.55 -15.20 28.63
CA GLN A 641 -5.12 -16.53 28.38
C GLN A 641 -5.59 -16.67 26.94
N TYR A 642 -5.70 -17.90 26.46
CA TYR A 642 -6.41 -18.18 25.22
C TYR A 642 -7.71 -18.93 25.55
N GLY A 643 -8.76 -18.64 24.77
CA GLY A 643 -10.06 -19.25 24.98
C GLY A 643 -11.17 -18.48 24.30
N VAL A 644 -12.41 -18.82 24.61
CA VAL A 644 -13.59 -18.14 24.05
C VAL A 644 -13.76 -16.79 24.72
N PRO A 645 -13.76 -15.67 23.97
CA PRO A 645 -14.05 -14.34 24.52
C PRO A 645 -15.50 -14.28 25.05
N GLN A 646 -15.70 -13.67 26.19
CA GLN A 646 -17.00 -13.49 26.85
C GLN A 646 -17.06 -12.13 27.57
N ASP A 647 -16.64 -11.07 26.87
CA ASP A 647 -16.44 -9.74 27.45
C ASP A 647 -17.73 -8.89 27.53
N GLY A 648 -18.88 -9.48 27.27
CA GLY A 648 -20.18 -8.85 27.45
C GLY A 648 -20.49 -7.74 26.43
N ALA A 649 -21.07 -6.62 26.92
CA ALA A 649 -21.61 -5.57 26.07
C ALA A 649 -20.53 -4.69 25.38
N ASN A 650 -19.29 -4.69 25.86
CA ASN A 650 -18.24 -3.81 25.38
C ASN A 650 -17.11 -4.54 24.63
N GLY A 651 -17.18 -5.88 24.53
CA GLY A 651 -16.13 -6.70 23.93
C GLY A 651 -16.68 -7.79 23.03
N PRO A 652 -15.79 -8.58 22.42
CA PRO A 652 -16.21 -9.69 21.60
C PRO A 652 -16.82 -10.79 22.46
N ASN A 653 -17.91 -11.37 21.95
CA ASN A 653 -18.54 -12.57 22.53
C ASN A 653 -18.21 -13.83 21.71
N SER A 654 -17.30 -13.71 20.78
CA SER A 654 -16.75 -14.79 19.95
C SER A 654 -15.37 -14.39 19.44
N ALA A 655 -14.55 -15.34 19.11
CA ALA A 655 -13.34 -15.14 18.35
C ALA A 655 -13.67 -14.51 16.97
N PHE A 656 -12.68 -13.94 16.29
CA PHE A 656 -12.83 -13.49 14.90
C PHE A 656 -12.98 -14.68 13.96
N SER A 657 -12.13 -15.70 14.14
CA SER A 657 -12.23 -16.98 13.45
C SER A 657 -12.22 -18.14 14.46
N GLY A 658 -12.71 -19.32 14.07
CA GLY A 658 -12.74 -20.49 14.97
C GLY A 658 -13.56 -20.25 16.24
N ALA A 659 -13.05 -20.75 17.38
CA ALA A 659 -13.75 -20.66 18.66
C ALA A 659 -13.01 -19.84 19.72
N ASN A 660 -11.68 -19.71 19.64
CA ASN A 660 -10.85 -19.14 20.67
C ASN A 660 -10.03 -17.96 20.13
N ALA A 661 -9.69 -17.05 21.00
CA ALA A 661 -8.77 -15.93 20.76
C ALA A 661 -7.74 -15.84 21.91
N LEU A 662 -6.66 -15.11 21.70
CA LEU A 662 -5.74 -14.70 22.76
C LEU A 662 -6.25 -13.40 23.39
N GLY A 663 -6.32 -13.30 24.70
CA GLY A 663 -6.76 -12.06 25.34
C GLY A 663 -6.29 -11.91 26.77
N TYR A 664 -6.46 -10.71 27.30
CA TYR A 664 -6.21 -10.41 28.70
C TYR A 664 -7.54 -10.40 29.46
N ASN A 665 -7.77 -11.41 30.28
CA ASN A 665 -9.01 -11.63 31.03
C ASN A 665 -10.26 -11.72 30.11
N LEU A 666 -10.33 -12.76 29.28
CA LEU A 666 -11.40 -13.00 28.27
C LEU A 666 -12.85 -13.00 28.81
N THR A 667 -13.05 -12.81 30.10
CA THR A 667 -14.39 -12.82 30.74
C THR A 667 -14.70 -11.53 31.49
N GLY A 668 -13.87 -10.48 31.37
CA GLY A 668 -14.10 -9.23 32.07
C GLY A 668 -12.96 -8.23 31.95
N ASN A 669 -13.02 -7.17 32.74
CA ASN A 669 -12.07 -6.07 32.67
C ASN A 669 -10.70 -6.43 33.29
N TYR A 670 -9.63 -5.79 32.82
CA TYR A 670 -8.33 -5.83 33.47
C TYR A 670 -8.36 -5.08 34.82
N PRO A 671 -7.53 -5.46 35.81
CA PRO A 671 -7.50 -4.79 37.11
C PRO A 671 -6.81 -3.42 37.03
N ASN A 672 -7.17 -2.51 37.92
CA ASN A 672 -6.42 -1.26 38.13
C ASN A 672 -5.03 -1.55 38.73
N ASN A 673 -4.05 -0.66 38.52
CA ASN A 673 -2.67 -0.76 38.99
C ASN A 673 -1.96 -2.06 38.56
N LEU A 674 -2.25 -2.51 37.36
CA LEU A 674 -1.59 -3.67 36.74
C LEU A 674 -0.17 -3.27 36.31
N ALA A 675 0.86 -3.89 36.90
CA ALA A 675 2.20 -3.83 36.33
C ALA A 675 2.20 -4.44 34.92
N THR A 676 3.00 -3.89 34.03
CA THR A 676 3.05 -4.38 32.65
C THR A 676 3.40 -5.86 32.60
N VAL A 677 2.55 -6.65 31.97
CA VAL A 677 2.64 -8.11 31.79
C VAL A 677 2.46 -8.48 30.33
N TYR A 678 2.95 -9.66 29.94
CA TYR A 678 3.12 -10.00 28.54
C TYR A 678 2.47 -11.34 28.20
N ALA A 679 1.99 -11.43 26.94
CA ALA A 679 1.79 -12.68 26.20
C ALA A 679 2.87 -12.75 25.13
N THR A 680 3.72 -13.78 25.17
CA THR A 680 4.89 -13.91 24.28
C THR A 680 4.78 -15.16 23.42
N SER A 681 4.98 -15.02 22.10
CA SER A 681 4.94 -16.14 21.16
C SER A 681 6.08 -17.14 21.38
N PRO A 682 5.93 -18.37 20.91
CA PRO A 682 7.05 -19.26 20.64
C PRO A 682 8.04 -18.59 19.66
N THR A 683 9.21 -19.19 19.51
CA THR A 683 10.19 -18.74 18.50
C THR A 683 9.66 -19.01 17.09
N ILE A 684 9.71 -18.00 16.24
CA ILE A 684 9.28 -18.01 14.85
C ILE A 684 10.53 -17.98 13.97
N ASP A 685 10.64 -18.92 13.03
CA ASP A 685 11.77 -18.96 12.08
C ASP A 685 11.42 -18.15 10.83
N CYS A 686 12.05 -17.00 10.68
CA CYS A 686 11.97 -16.12 9.51
C CYS A 686 13.21 -16.23 8.61
N SER A 687 14.07 -17.28 8.76
CA SER A 687 15.37 -17.39 8.08
C SER A 687 15.28 -17.42 6.55
N THR A 688 14.12 -17.72 5.99
CA THR A 688 13.90 -17.82 4.53
C THR A 688 13.20 -16.59 3.94
N ALA A 689 12.78 -15.65 4.76
CA ALA A 689 11.91 -14.56 4.35
C ALA A 689 12.48 -13.19 4.73
N GLY A 690 12.22 -12.22 3.86
CA GLY A 690 12.49 -10.80 4.08
C GLY A 690 11.26 -9.97 3.72
N SER A 691 11.35 -8.66 3.90
CA SER A 691 10.23 -7.74 3.72
C SER A 691 8.98 -8.20 4.50
N LEU A 692 9.22 -8.55 5.76
CA LEU A 692 8.22 -9.20 6.61
C LEU A 692 7.11 -8.25 7.03
N THR A 693 5.88 -8.75 7.03
CA THR A 693 4.68 -8.03 7.48
C THR A 693 3.92 -8.87 8.49
N LEU A 694 3.64 -8.27 9.65
CA LEU A 694 2.75 -8.83 10.68
C LEU A 694 1.32 -8.35 10.43
N ARG A 695 0.36 -9.26 10.44
CA ARG A 695 -1.08 -8.99 10.41
C ARG A 695 -1.76 -9.73 11.55
N PHE A 696 -2.79 -9.14 12.14
CA PHE A 696 -3.65 -9.82 13.12
C PHE A 696 -4.97 -9.08 13.29
N GLN A 697 -5.97 -9.77 13.80
CA GLN A 697 -7.23 -9.17 14.21
C GLN A 697 -7.13 -8.69 15.65
N ARG A 698 -7.59 -7.47 15.88
CA ARG A 698 -7.58 -6.80 17.19
C ARG A 698 -8.98 -6.38 17.58
N TRP A 699 -9.32 -6.63 18.86
CA TRP A 699 -10.35 -5.91 19.57
C TRP A 699 -9.74 -5.43 20.87
N LEU A 700 -9.48 -4.15 20.99
CA LEU A 700 -8.76 -3.55 22.12
C LEU A 700 -9.59 -2.43 22.72
N ARG A 701 -9.74 -2.47 24.03
CA ARG A 701 -10.28 -1.33 24.77
C ARG A 701 -9.40 -1.06 25.99
N VAL A 702 -8.73 0.07 25.97
CA VAL A 702 -7.89 0.58 27.06
C VAL A 702 -8.16 2.05 27.30
N ARG A 703 -8.03 2.48 28.54
CA ARG A 703 -8.28 3.85 28.96
C ARG A 703 -7.01 4.70 28.88
N SER A 704 -7.19 6.02 28.92
CA SER A 704 -6.06 6.96 28.98
C SER A 704 -5.23 6.73 30.24
N GLY A 705 -3.91 6.55 30.07
CA GLY A 705 -2.97 6.24 31.14
C GLY A 705 -2.69 4.75 31.32
N ASP A 706 -3.41 3.87 30.62
CA ASP A 706 -3.09 2.44 30.55
C ASP A 706 -2.10 2.17 29.43
N THR A 707 -1.42 1.04 29.49
CA THR A 707 -0.40 0.65 28.52
C THR A 707 -0.79 -0.62 27.77
N ALA A 708 -0.75 -0.55 26.45
CA ALA A 708 -0.93 -1.69 25.57
C ALA A 708 0.06 -1.54 24.41
N ALA A 709 0.84 -2.59 24.09
CA ALA A 709 1.81 -2.51 23.00
C ALA A 709 2.00 -3.86 22.32
N VAL A 710 2.50 -3.79 21.06
CA VAL A 710 2.99 -4.93 20.29
C VAL A 710 4.49 -4.75 20.12
N GLN A 711 5.26 -5.77 20.45
CA GLN A 711 6.73 -5.71 20.43
C GLN A 711 7.32 -6.94 19.73
N ILE A 712 8.53 -6.78 19.19
CA ILE A 712 9.27 -7.81 18.46
C ILE A 712 10.70 -7.93 18.99
N SER A 713 11.25 -9.13 18.94
CA SER A 713 12.64 -9.43 19.34
C SER A 713 13.19 -10.59 18.50
N THR A 714 14.51 -10.62 18.27
CA THR A 714 15.24 -11.74 17.65
C THR A 714 16.09 -12.53 18.65
N ASP A 715 16.28 -12.03 19.87
CA ASP A 715 17.10 -12.67 20.95
C ASP A 715 16.27 -12.99 22.22
N GLY A 716 15.02 -12.55 22.29
CA GLY A 716 14.13 -12.73 23.42
C GLY A 716 14.46 -11.83 24.62
N SER A 717 15.48 -10.96 24.53
CA SER A 717 15.93 -10.07 25.59
C SER A 717 15.74 -8.58 25.24
N ALA A 718 16.19 -8.15 24.05
CA ALA A 718 15.96 -6.81 23.52
C ALA A 718 14.65 -6.76 22.72
N TRP A 719 13.75 -5.83 23.09
CA TRP A 719 12.42 -5.71 22.47
C TRP A 719 12.23 -4.35 21.82
N THR A 720 11.81 -4.36 20.58
CA THR A 720 11.43 -3.16 19.81
C THR A 720 9.92 -3.06 19.74
N THR A 721 9.38 -1.88 20.04
CA THR A 721 7.93 -1.63 19.96
C THR A 721 7.52 -1.38 18.52
N LEU A 722 6.60 -2.17 18.00
CA LEU A 722 5.98 -1.98 16.71
C LEU A 722 4.80 -1.01 16.79
N TRP A 723 4.06 -1.10 17.88
CA TRP A 723 2.92 -0.25 18.16
C TRP A 723 2.68 -0.15 19.68
N SER A 724 2.17 0.99 20.13
CA SER A 724 1.69 1.18 21.50
C SER A 724 0.48 2.13 21.53
N ALA A 725 -0.43 1.90 22.45
CA ALA A 725 -1.55 2.79 22.67
C ALA A 725 -1.06 4.15 23.17
N SER A 726 -1.53 5.23 22.54
CA SER A 726 -1.20 6.63 22.91
C SER A 726 -2.38 7.35 23.57
N GLY A 727 -3.26 6.61 24.28
CA GLY A 727 -4.46 7.15 24.93
C GLY A 727 -5.59 6.13 24.93
N ASN A 728 -6.83 6.62 24.92
CA ASN A 728 -8.00 5.76 24.81
C ASN A 728 -8.04 5.00 23.48
N VAL A 729 -8.12 3.68 23.55
CA VAL A 729 -8.49 2.84 22.40
C VAL A 729 -9.83 2.18 22.73
N GLN A 730 -10.81 2.25 21.85
CA GLN A 730 -12.18 1.83 22.12
C GLN A 730 -12.75 1.10 20.88
N ASP A 731 -12.15 -0.03 20.52
CA ASP A 731 -12.66 -0.82 19.41
C ASP A 731 -14.09 -1.30 19.73
N SER A 732 -14.98 -1.24 18.74
CA SER A 732 -16.37 -1.71 18.80
C SER A 732 -16.64 -2.89 17.87
N ALA A 733 -15.62 -3.31 17.14
CA ALA A 733 -15.59 -4.48 16.27
C ALA A 733 -14.14 -4.95 16.12
N TRP A 734 -13.93 -6.17 15.62
CA TRP A 734 -12.62 -6.65 15.23
C TRP A 734 -12.01 -5.74 14.15
N GLN A 735 -10.74 -5.37 14.33
CA GLN A 735 -9.96 -4.50 13.44
C GLN A 735 -8.75 -5.25 12.90
N LEU A 736 -8.57 -5.26 11.59
CA LEU A 736 -7.34 -5.78 10.99
C LEU A 736 -6.19 -4.81 11.23
N MET A 737 -5.16 -5.28 11.93
CA MET A 737 -3.92 -4.55 12.13
C MET A 737 -2.83 -5.09 11.20
N GLN A 738 -2.01 -4.19 10.65
CA GLN A 738 -0.90 -4.55 9.76
C GLN A 738 0.32 -3.67 10.05
N TYR A 739 1.48 -4.30 10.20
CA TYR A 739 2.76 -3.63 10.48
C TYR A 739 3.88 -4.23 9.64
N SER A 740 4.61 -3.39 8.90
CA SER A 740 5.89 -3.82 8.31
C SER A 740 6.89 -4.05 9.43
N LEU A 741 7.53 -5.21 9.44
CA LEU A 741 8.55 -5.53 10.43
C LEU A 741 9.88 -4.84 10.05
N PRO A 742 10.71 -4.46 11.04
CA PRO A 742 12.01 -3.87 10.78
C PRO A 742 12.91 -4.81 9.97
N SER A 743 13.68 -4.29 9.03
CA SER A 743 14.54 -5.10 8.14
C SER A 743 15.60 -5.96 8.85
N TRP A 744 15.97 -5.63 10.09
CA TRP A 744 16.87 -6.48 10.88
C TRP A 744 16.23 -7.79 11.36
N VAL A 745 14.94 -7.97 11.17
CA VAL A 745 14.21 -9.22 11.41
C VAL A 745 14.31 -10.17 10.21
N ASP A 746 14.58 -9.64 9.02
CA ASP A 746 14.68 -10.41 7.79
C ASP A 746 15.80 -11.46 7.89
N GLY A 747 15.48 -12.69 7.51
CA GLY A 747 16.43 -13.79 7.59
C GLY A 747 16.77 -14.29 9.01
N SER A 748 16.09 -13.79 10.05
CA SER A 748 16.34 -14.23 11.43
C SER A 748 15.70 -15.59 11.70
N PRO A 749 16.43 -16.56 12.25
CA PRO A 749 15.86 -17.86 12.62
C PRO A 749 15.15 -17.86 13.97
N SER A 750 15.15 -16.72 14.68
CA SER A 750 14.66 -16.66 16.07
C SER A 750 13.92 -15.35 16.34
N VAL A 751 12.71 -15.22 15.79
CA VAL A 751 11.86 -14.06 16.02
C VAL A 751 10.82 -14.40 17.07
N ARG A 752 10.49 -13.43 17.94
CA ARG A 752 9.39 -13.51 18.89
C ARG A 752 8.57 -12.25 18.86
N LEU A 753 7.28 -12.42 18.99
CA LEU A 753 6.30 -11.35 19.20
C LEU A 753 5.82 -11.37 20.63
N ARG A 754 5.49 -10.20 21.18
CA ARG A 754 4.74 -10.13 22.43
C ARG A 754 3.76 -8.96 22.45
N TRP A 755 2.67 -9.18 23.14
CA TRP A 755 1.68 -8.15 23.47
C TRP A 755 1.79 -7.83 24.95
N SER A 756 1.70 -6.55 25.30
CA SER A 756 1.75 -6.09 26.67
C SER A 756 0.43 -5.51 27.11
N MET A 757 0.15 -5.67 28.42
CA MET A 757 -0.96 -5.03 29.10
C MET A 757 -0.50 -4.48 30.45
N GLY A 758 -0.86 -3.23 30.75
CA GLY A 758 -0.63 -2.60 32.05
C GLY A 758 -1.67 -1.51 32.29
N SER A 759 -1.94 -1.16 33.53
CA SER A 759 -2.97 -0.16 33.85
C SER A 759 -2.59 0.76 35.00
N GLY A 760 -3.12 2.00 34.91
CA GLY A 760 -3.10 2.97 36.00
C GLY A 760 -4.14 2.69 37.12
N ASN A 761 -4.43 3.70 37.93
CA ASN A 761 -5.24 3.54 39.16
C ASN A 761 -6.70 3.99 39.03
N SER A 762 -7.14 4.50 37.86
CA SER A 762 -8.38 5.27 37.81
C SER A 762 -9.55 4.62 37.06
N GLN A 763 -9.32 3.84 36.04
CA GLN A 763 -10.36 3.20 35.24
C GLN A 763 -9.84 1.89 34.63
N ASN A 764 -10.74 1.00 34.27
CA ASN A 764 -10.44 -0.25 33.55
C ASN A 764 -11.43 -0.49 32.42
N ASP A 765 -11.07 -1.38 31.52
CA ASP A 765 -11.90 -1.82 30.40
C ASP A 765 -11.54 -3.30 30.05
N ILE A 766 -12.03 -3.85 28.96
CA ILE A 766 -11.83 -5.28 28.62
C ILE A 766 -10.39 -5.65 28.24
N GLY A 767 -9.53 -4.69 27.84
CA GLY A 767 -8.15 -4.98 27.42
C GLY A 767 -8.07 -5.56 26.00
N TRP A 768 -7.12 -6.49 25.82
CA TRP A 768 -6.81 -7.12 24.55
C TRP A 768 -7.68 -8.34 24.26
N ASN A 769 -8.16 -8.42 23.01
CA ASN A 769 -8.53 -9.65 22.32
C ASN A 769 -7.82 -9.64 20.97
N ILE A 770 -7.17 -10.75 20.61
CA ILE A 770 -6.27 -10.90 19.47
C ILE A 770 -6.57 -12.22 18.79
N ASP A 771 -6.67 -12.21 17.46
CA ASP A 771 -6.93 -13.40 16.67
C ASP A 771 -6.23 -13.33 15.30
N ASP A 772 -6.16 -14.46 14.60
CA ASP A 772 -5.65 -14.58 13.22
C ASP A 772 -4.31 -13.86 13.02
N ILE A 773 -3.30 -14.23 13.81
CA ILE A 773 -1.96 -13.68 13.69
C ILE A 773 -1.24 -14.33 12.52
N GLU A 774 -0.78 -13.51 11.56
CA GLU A 774 0.00 -13.96 10.41
C GLU A 774 1.27 -13.12 10.25
N ILE A 775 2.37 -13.77 9.88
CA ILE A 775 3.55 -13.11 9.32
C ILE A 775 3.71 -13.59 7.89
N THR A 776 3.72 -12.66 6.96
CA THR A 776 4.01 -12.89 5.55
C THR A 776 5.30 -12.18 5.15
N GLY A 777 5.94 -12.63 4.07
CA GLY A 777 7.14 -12.00 3.54
C GLY A 777 7.50 -12.51 2.16
N SER A 778 8.53 -11.94 1.55
CA SER A 778 9.11 -12.41 0.29
C SER A 778 10.23 -13.40 0.56
N LEU A 779 10.38 -14.41 -0.31
CA LEU A 779 11.52 -15.32 -0.25
C LEU A 779 12.83 -14.55 -0.41
N LEU A 780 13.76 -14.73 0.52
CA LEU A 780 15.11 -14.18 0.36
C LEU A 780 15.85 -14.89 -0.79
N PRO A 781 16.66 -14.16 -1.58
CA PRO A 781 17.45 -14.76 -2.64
C PRO A 781 18.40 -15.82 -2.08
N VAL A 782 18.35 -17.01 -2.65
CA VAL A 782 19.33 -18.06 -2.34
C VAL A 782 20.64 -17.78 -3.12
N THR A 783 21.77 -17.78 -2.44
CA THR A 783 23.07 -17.65 -3.10
C THR A 783 23.44 -19.02 -3.72
N PRO A 784 23.50 -19.17 -5.05
CA PRO A 784 23.82 -20.46 -5.68
C PRO A 784 25.24 -20.90 -5.33
N GLY A 785 25.40 -22.17 -4.97
CA GLY A 785 26.75 -22.82 -4.89
C GLY A 785 27.36 -22.99 -3.50
N THR A 786 26.69 -22.57 -2.41
CA THR A 786 27.16 -22.90 -1.04
C THR A 786 26.48 -24.15 -0.51
N ASN A 787 27.20 -24.99 0.17
CA ASN A 787 26.69 -26.14 0.89
C ASN A 787 26.13 -25.70 2.26
N VAL A 788 24.93 -26.08 2.56
CA VAL A 788 24.26 -25.85 3.85
C VAL A 788 23.86 -27.19 4.51
N THR A 789 23.83 -27.22 5.82
CA THR A 789 23.56 -28.43 6.59
C THR A 789 22.13 -28.47 7.12
N LEU A 790 21.49 -29.62 7.02
CA LEU A 790 20.23 -29.93 7.67
C LEU A 790 20.48 -30.88 8.83
N THR A 791 19.99 -30.54 10.02
CA THR A 791 19.95 -31.43 11.18
C THR A 791 18.51 -31.67 11.55
N VAL A 792 18.08 -32.94 11.60
CA VAL A 792 16.72 -33.29 11.98
C VAL A 792 16.74 -34.19 13.22
N THR A 793 15.96 -33.80 14.22
CA THR A 793 15.88 -34.49 15.50
C THR A 793 14.45 -34.80 15.89
N ALA A 794 14.28 -35.77 16.81
CA ALA A 794 13.02 -35.97 17.51
C ALA A 794 13.12 -35.36 18.92
N ASN A 795 12.03 -34.80 19.46
CA ASN A 795 11.99 -34.29 20.83
C ASN A 795 12.29 -35.39 21.86
N GLN A 796 11.93 -36.65 21.53
CA GLN A 796 12.26 -37.84 22.30
C GLN A 796 12.58 -38.98 21.32
N SER A 797 13.81 -39.47 21.33
CA SER A 797 14.27 -40.52 20.39
C SER A 797 13.54 -41.84 20.50
N LYS A 798 12.93 -42.14 21.66
CA LYS A 798 12.11 -43.34 21.87
C LYS A 798 10.68 -43.20 21.34
N TRP A 799 10.20 -41.99 21.09
CA TRP A 799 8.81 -41.72 20.70
C TRP A 799 8.62 -41.72 19.19
N GLY A 800 9.69 -41.61 18.44
CA GLY A 800 9.65 -41.68 17.01
C GLY A 800 11.03 -41.50 16.37
N ARG A 801 11.09 -41.63 15.06
CA ARG A 801 12.27 -41.44 14.23
C ARG A 801 12.01 -40.41 13.14
N VAL A 802 13.07 -39.80 12.64
CA VAL A 802 13.04 -38.82 11.54
C VAL A 802 13.95 -39.28 10.41
N SER A 803 13.65 -38.89 9.18
CA SER A 803 14.45 -39.19 8.00
C SER A 803 14.36 -38.00 7.01
N PRO A 804 15.50 -37.47 6.53
CA PRO A 804 16.88 -37.79 6.95
C PRO A 804 17.16 -37.25 8.37
N THR A 805 18.22 -37.74 9.03
CA THR A 805 18.64 -37.22 10.34
C THR A 805 19.58 -36.03 10.21
N ASN A 806 20.53 -36.13 9.30
CA ASN A 806 21.50 -35.07 8.98
C ASN A 806 21.86 -35.16 7.49
N GLY A 807 22.23 -34.04 6.89
CA GLY A 807 22.68 -34.01 5.52
C GLY A 807 23.29 -32.67 5.15
N THR A 808 24.11 -32.66 4.10
CA THR A 808 24.64 -31.45 3.47
C THR A 808 23.99 -31.31 2.09
N TYR A 809 23.42 -30.17 1.81
CA TYR A 809 22.65 -29.91 0.60
C TYR A 809 23.10 -28.61 -0.04
N LEU A 810 22.94 -28.46 -1.35
CA LEU A 810 23.18 -27.19 -2.03
C LEU A 810 22.17 -26.13 -1.56
N SER A 811 22.64 -24.93 -1.32
CA SER A 811 21.77 -23.79 -1.04
C SER A 811 20.72 -23.61 -2.15
N GLY A 812 19.45 -23.47 -1.77
CA GLY A 812 18.32 -23.43 -2.70
C GLY A 812 17.65 -24.77 -2.98
N SER A 813 18.22 -25.92 -2.54
CA SER A 813 17.54 -27.22 -2.69
C SER A 813 16.42 -27.41 -1.66
N SER A 814 15.40 -28.20 -2.01
CA SER A 814 14.32 -28.59 -1.11
C SER A 814 14.49 -30.04 -0.67
N VAL A 815 14.46 -30.29 0.63
CA VAL A 815 14.64 -31.59 1.25
C VAL A 815 13.36 -32.06 1.91
N GLN A 816 12.87 -33.24 1.52
CA GLN A 816 11.71 -33.85 2.18
C GLN A 816 12.15 -34.47 3.52
N VAL A 817 11.46 -34.09 4.60
CA VAL A 817 11.68 -34.61 5.94
C VAL A 817 10.44 -35.35 6.41
N THR A 818 10.62 -36.55 6.94
CA THR A 818 9.53 -37.43 7.40
C THR A 818 9.71 -37.78 8.87
N ALA A 819 8.66 -37.65 9.64
CA ALA A 819 8.55 -38.14 11.02
C ALA A 819 7.74 -39.41 11.08
N THR A 820 8.32 -40.48 11.70
CA THR A 820 7.61 -41.76 11.90
C THR A 820 7.46 -42.03 13.38
N PRO A 821 6.26 -41.94 13.96
CA PRO A 821 6.06 -42.22 15.37
C PRO A 821 6.27 -43.70 15.70
N SER A 822 6.80 -43.96 16.89
CA SER A 822 6.83 -45.31 17.46
C SER A 822 5.42 -45.75 17.90
N ASN A 823 5.23 -47.05 18.11
CA ASN A 823 3.96 -47.55 18.61
C ASN A 823 3.55 -46.83 19.91
N TYR A 824 2.28 -46.43 19.99
CA TYR A 824 1.66 -45.76 21.15
C TYR A 824 2.01 -44.26 21.27
N PHE A 825 2.70 -43.69 20.26
CA PHE A 825 2.96 -42.28 20.12
C PHE A 825 2.40 -41.77 18.82
N ARG A 826 2.22 -40.44 18.71
CA ARG A 826 1.79 -39.78 17.50
C ARG A 826 2.71 -38.59 17.21
N PHE A 827 2.87 -38.29 15.94
CA PHE A 827 3.47 -37.05 15.50
C PHE A 827 2.50 -35.90 15.78
N SER A 828 2.98 -34.83 16.34
CA SER A 828 2.22 -33.62 16.64
C SER A 828 2.48 -32.53 15.60
N ASN A 829 3.72 -32.08 15.51
CA ASN A 829 4.09 -31.00 14.62
C ASN A 829 5.62 -30.95 14.43
N TRP A 830 6.05 -30.14 13.45
CA TRP A 830 7.45 -29.75 13.26
C TRP A 830 7.74 -28.44 13.99
N THR A 831 9.02 -28.27 14.41
CA THR A 831 9.55 -27.03 14.99
C THR A 831 10.94 -26.72 14.47
N GLY A 832 11.42 -25.44 14.60
CA GLY A 832 12.70 -24.99 14.07
C GLY A 832 12.63 -24.62 12.59
N GLY A 833 13.49 -25.14 11.76
CA GLY A 833 13.57 -24.88 10.32
C GLY A 833 12.41 -25.42 9.48
N ALA A 834 11.42 -26.04 10.10
CA ALA A 834 10.12 -26.41 9.54
C ALA A 834 9.04 -26.21 10.60
N SER A 835 7.80 -25.99 10.20
CA SER A 835 6.65 -25.80 11.10
C SER A 835 5.41 -26.49 10.56
N GLY A 836 4.37 -26.57 11.42
CA GLY A 836 3.08 -27.14 11.05
C GLY A 836 2.98 -28.66 11.24
N THR A 837 1.83 -29.22 10.86
CA THR A 837 1.45 -30.60 11.09
C THR A 837 1.57 -31.52 9.87
N ASN A 838 1.94 -30.95 8.70
CA ASN A 838 2.14 -31.73 7.49
C ASN A 838 3.33 -32.70 7.65
N ASN A 839 3.13 -33.94 7.36
CA ASN A 839 4.15 -34.99 7.44
C ASN A 839 3.99 -35.99 6.27
N PRO A 840 4.94 -36.06 5.35
CA PRO A 840 6.24 -35.35 5.33
C PRO A 840 6.13 -33.83 5.08
N VAL A 841 7.20 -33.08 5.41
CA VAL A 841 7.35 -31.65 5.15
C VAL A 841 8.54 -31.40 4.21
N MET A 842 8.42 -30.39 3.31
CA MET A 842 9.54 -29.93 2.48
C MET A 842 10.30 -28.80 3.18
N VAL A 843 11.60 -28.94 3.29
CA VAL A 843 12.51 -27.94 3.91
C VAL A 843 13.38 -27.31 2.82
N LEU A 844 13.19 -26.02 2.57
CA LEU A 844 14.05 -25.27 1.64
C LEU A 844 15.40 -24.97 2.33
N MET A 845 16.49 -25.43 1.73
CA MET A 845 17.85 -25.33 2.26
C MET A 845 18.57 -24.06 1.81
N ASN A 846 18.17 -22.89 2.28
CA ASN A 846 18.81 -21.59 2.00
C ASN A 846 19.84 -21.16 3.07
N SER A 847 19.92 -21.89 4.17
CA SER A 847 20.89 -21.75 5.26
C SER A 847 21.02 -23.07 6.01
N ASN A 848 21.96 -23.14 6.97
CA ASN A 848 21.98 -24.26 7.91
C ASN A 848 20.70 -24.32 8.72
N LYS A 849 20.04 -25.49 8.77
CA LYS A 849 18.75 -25.65 9.45
C LYS A 849 18.77 -26.77 10.45
N THR A 850 18.08 -26.55 11.56
CA THR A 850 17.74 -27.59 12.52
C THR A 850 16.21 -27.71 12.57
N VAL A 851 15.71 -28.92 12.32
CA VAL A 851 14.28 -29.25 12.34
C VAL A 851 14.05 -30.29 13.42
N GLN A 852 13.00 -30.13 14.22
CA GLN A 852 12.64 -31.09 15.24
C GLN A 852 11.22 -31.60 15.03
N ALA A 853 11.06 -32.94 14.99
CA ALA A 853 9.77 -33.59 15.08
C ALA A 853 9.32 -33.65 16.54
N VAL A 854 8.14 -33.18 16.82
CA VAL A 854 7.48 -33.28 18.14
C VAL A 854 6.53 -34.48 18.11
N PHE A 855 6.82 -35.45 18.95
CA PHE A 855 5.95 -36.60 19.20
C PHE A 855 5.29 -36.47 20.56
N THR A 856 4.08 -36.95 20.70
CA THR A 856 3.30 -36.97 21.95
C THR A 856 2.80 -38.36 22.26
N GLU A 857 2.56 -38.63 23.53
CA GLU A 857 1.97 -39.87 24.00
C GLU A 857 0.51 -39.96 23.56
N ILE A 858 0.03 -41.18 23.31
CA ILE A 858 -1.40 -41.46 23.11
C ILE A 858 -1.95 -41.98 24.45
N PHE A 859 -3.02 -41.39 24.91
CA PHE A 859 -3.70 -41.73 26.15
C PHE A 859 -5.06 -42.39 25.88
N THR A 860 -5.53 -43.16 26.80
CA THR A 860 -6.94 -43.60 26.89
C THR A 860 -7.84 -42.40 27.18
N THR A 861 -9.10 -42.45 26.68
CA THR A 861 -10.04 -41.31 26.73
C THR A 861 -10.66 -41.11 28.11
N ASN A 862 -11.21 -42.16 28.70
CA ASN A 862 -12.00 -42.09 29.94
C ASN A 862 -11.14 -41.93 31.21
N HIS A 863 -9.96 -42.50 31.24
CA HIS A 863 -8.98 -42.40 32.33
C HIS A 863 -7.60 -42.21 31.72
N PRO A 864 -7.17 -40.98 31.50
CA PRO A 864 -5.93 -40.64 30.75
C PRO A 864 -4.71 -41.44 31.25
N THR A 865 -4.44 -42.57 30.59
CA THR A 865 -3.33 -43.47 30.87
C THR A 865 -2.57 -43.72 29.56
N PRO A 866 -1.23 -43.52 29.52
CA PRO A 866 -0.48 -43.68 28.27
C PRO A 866 -0.58 -45.13 27.77
N LEU A 867 -0.86 -45.32 26.48
CA LEU A 867 -0.95 -46.63 25.87
C LEU A 867 0.35 -47.42 25.98
N TRP A 868 1.50 -46.73 25.88
CA TRP A 868 2.81 -47.39 26.06
C TRP A 868 3.00 -47.96 27.45
N TRP A 869 2.44 -47.27 28.48
CA TRP A 869 2.53 -47.78 29.85
C TRP A 869 1.68 -49.05 30.03
N LEU A 870 0.46 -49.06 29.47
CA LEU A 870 -0.38 -50.26 29.47
C LEU A 870 0.30 -51.41 28.72
N ALA A 871 0.88 -51.12 27.56
CA ALA A 871 1.58 -52.13 26.74
C ALA A 871 2.82 -52.69 27.47
N THR A 872 3.59 -51.86 28.17
CA THR A 872 4.76 -52.28 28.95
C THR A 872 4.36 -53.21 30.10
N ASN A 873 3.14 -53.08 30.60
CA ASN A 873 2.59 -53.96 31.64
C ASN A 873 1.85 -55.18 31.09
N GLY A 874 1.95 -55.49 29.79
CA GLY A 874 1.42 -56.70 29.15
C GLY A 874 0.07 -56.53 28.48
N TYR A 875 -0.51 -55.32 28.46
CA TYR A 875 -1.81 -55.03 27.87
C TYR A 875 -1.63 -54.30 26.53
N THR A 876 -1.72 -55.03 25.41
CA THR A 876 -1.36 -54.51 24.09
C THR A 876 -2.55 -54.23 23.18
N GLN A 877 -3.80 -54.52 23.61
CA GLN A 877 -5.03 -54.31 22.83
C GLN A 877 -6.19 -53.84 23.73
N ASN A 878 -7.25 -53.30 23.11
CA ASN A 878 -8.49 -52.91 23.79
C ASN A 878 -8.25 -51.92 24.96
N PHE A 879 -7.37 -50.96 24.78
CA PHE A 879 -6.87 -50.10 25.86
C PHE A 879 -7.98 -49.35 26.61
N GLU A 880 -9.05 -48.91 25.96
CA GLU A 880 -10.18 -48.23 26.59
C GLU A 880 -10.97 -49.12 27.56
N THR A 881 -10.98 -50.41 27.34
CA THR A 881 -11.59 -51.39 28.23
C THR A 881 -10.61 -51.83 29.31
N VAL A 882 -9.40 -52.18 28.88
CA VAL A 882 -8.36 -52.73 29.74
C VAL A 882 -7.92 -51.78 30.84
N VAL A 883 -7.90 -50.46 30.57
CA VAL A 883 -7.50 -49.45 31.54
C VAL A 883 -8.30 -49.52 32.87
N ASN A 884 -9.52 -50.05 32.84
CA ASN A 884 -10.39 -50.25 33.98
C ASN A 884 -10.24 -51.65 34.64
N SER A 885 -9.49 -52.55 34.03
CA SER A 885 -9.28 -53.89 34.59
C SER A 885 -8.47 -53.84 35.87
N ILE A 886 -8.75 -54.75 36.77
CA ILE A 886 -8.04 -54.88 38.04
C ILE A 886 -6.72 -55.62 37.82
N GLY A 887 -5.62 -54.97 38.18
CA GLY A 887 -4.29 -55.58 38.17
C GLY A 887 -4.09 -56.62 39.29
N VAL A 888 -2.97 -57.33 39.23
CA VAL A 888 -2.59 -58.31 40.27
C VAL A 888 -2.45 -57.62 41.63
N ASN A 889 -2.12 -56.32 41.67
CA ASN A 889 -2.07 -55.53 42.89
C ASN A 889 -3.45 -55.15 43.48
N GLY A 890 -4.53 -55.59 42.86
CA GLY A 890 -5.90 -55.36 43.34
C GLY A 890 -6.46 -53.97 43.01
N MET A 891 -5.76 -53.18 42.17
CA MET A 891 -6.17 -51.83 41.78
C MET A 891 -6.48 -51.76 40.28
N PRO A 892 -7.42 -50.90 39.82
CA PRO A 892 -7.59 -50.62 38.42
C PRO A 892 -6.28 -50.10 37.79
N LEU A 893 -5.99 -50.43 36.52
CA LEU A 893 -4.73 -50.10 35.89
C LEU A 893 -4.46 -48.60 35.85
N TRP A 894 -5.50 -47.79 35.59
CA TRP A 894 -5.35 -46.34 35.61
C TRP A 894 -4.98 -45.78 36.98
N GLN A 895 -5.51 -46.38 38.07
CA GLN A 895 -5.13 -46.00 39.44
C GLN A 895 -3.69 -46.38 39.74
N SER A 896 -3.26 -47.57 39.31
CA SER A 896 -1.87 -48.02 39.43
C SER A 896 -0.92 -47.07 38.69
N TYR A 897 -1.29 -46.63 37.49
CA TYR A 897 -0.51 -45.59 36.74
C TYR A 897 -0.43 -44.27 37.50
N VAL A 898 -1.58 -43.73 37.95
CA VAL A 898 -1.61 -42.48 38.70
C VAL A 898 -0.79 -42.57 39.99
N ALA A 899 -0.87 -43.70 40.70
CA ALA A 899 -0.10 -43.90 41.91
C ALA A 899 1.37 -44.28 41.68
N GLY A 900 1.75 -44.63 40.45
CA GLY A 900 3.12 -45.04 40.11
C GLY A 900 3.45 -46.43 40.59
N LEU A 901 2.45 -47.32 40.63
CA LEU A 901 2.55 -48.68 41.14
C LEU A 901 2.67 -49.69 40.01
N ASN A 902 3.30 -50.84 40.29
CA ASN A 902 3.36 -51.95 39.36
C ASN A 902 2.07 -52.77 39.41
N PRO A 903 1.22 -52.80 38.38
CA PRO A 903 -0.05 -53.52 38.38
C PRO A 903 0.12 -55.04 38.39
N ASN A 904 1.31 -55.56 38.04
CA ASN A 904 1.63 -56.98 37.97
C ASN A 904 2.28 -57.54 39.23
N ASP A 905 2.42 -56.73 40.30
CA ASP A 905 2.97 -57.14 41.60
C ASP A 905 1.93 -56.96 42.70
N ALA A 906 1.46 -58.06 43.29
CA ALA A 906 0.47 -58.10 44.37
C ALA A 906 0.86 -57.23 45.58
N ASN A 907 2.17 -56.99 45.78
CA ASN A 907 2.68 -56.17 46.89
C ASN A 907 2.74 -54.68 46.58
N SER A 908 2.61 -54.32 45.34
CA SER A 908 2.71 -52.92 44.87
C SER A 908 1.37 -52.19 45.06
N GLN A 909 1.08 -51.84 46.29
CA GLN A 909 -0.19 -51.20 46.72
C GLN A 909 0.11 -49.84 47.40
N LEU A 910 -0.80 -48.89 47.19
CA LEU A 910 -0.79 -47.66 48.00
C LEU A 910 -1.37 -47.96 49.38
N ARG A 911 -0.53 -47.94 50.39
CA ARG A 911 -0.92 -48.26 51.76
C ARG A 911 -0.71 -47.06 52.70
N LEU A 912 -1.73 -46.77 53.48
CA LEU A 912 -1.67 -45.79 54.59
C LEU A 912 -1.72 -46.58 55.90
N SER A 913 -0.73 -46.44 56.76
CA SER A 913 -0.70 -47.01 58.12
C SER A 913 -0.78 -45.90 59.17
N VAL A 914 -1.38 -46.19 60.28
CA VAL A 914 -1.58 -45.26 61.37
C VAL A 914 -0.90 -45.87 62.63
N ALA A 915 -0.03 -45.10 63.27
CA ALA A 915 0.64 -45.50 64.49
C ALA A 915 0.44 -44.43 65.61
N ALA A 916 0.25 -44.83 66.86
CA ALA A 916 0.21 -43.91 67.98
C ALA A 916 1.62 -43.38 68.23
N ALA A 917 1.73 -42.06 68.50
CA ALA A 917 3.02 -41.39 68.73
C ALA A 917 3.16 -40.81 70.17
N GLY A 918 2.30 -41.26 71.05
CA GLY A 918 2.29 -40.73 72.41
C GLY A 918 1.55 -39.39 72.57
N GLY A 919 0.89 -39.20 73.75
CA GLY A 919 -0.06 -38.09 73.89
C GLY A 919 -1.19 -38.21 72.85
N ASN A 920 -1.87 -37.12 72.53
CA ASN A 920 -2.96 -37.14 71.50
C ASN A 920 -2.45 -37.08 70.06
N LYS A 921 -1.35 -37.78 69.71
CA LYS A 921 -0.75 -37.72 68.36
C LYS A 921 -0.81 -39.09 67.69
N VAL A 922 -1.11 -39.03 66.40
CA VAL A 922 -1.00 -40.19 65.48
C VAL A 922 -0.07 -39.83 64.35
N VAL A 923 0.75 -40.80 63.92
CA VAL A 923 1.59 -40.68 62.73
C VAL A 923 1.01 -41.54 61.67
N LEU A 924 0.80 -40.93 60.50
CA LEU A 924 0.33 -41.54 59.31
C LEU A 924 1.54 -41.79 58.40
N HIS A 925 1.79 -43.04 58.01
CA HIS A 925 2.87 -43.41 57.12
C HIS A 925 2.32 -43.97 55.80
N TRP A 926 2.98 -43.68 54.67
CA TRP A 926 2.68 -44.25 53.39
C TRP A 926 3.93 -44.52 52.55
N ASN A 927 3.82 -45.37 51.59
CA ASN A 927 4.83 -45.63 50.57
C ASN A 927 4.69 -44.54 49.47
N SER A 928 5.70 -43.69 49.32
CA SER A 928 5.71 -42.62 48.30
C SER A 928 6.46 -43.06 47.05
N VAL A 929 6.05 -42.51 45.91
CA VAL A 929 6.68 -42.73 44.61
C VAL A 929 7.13 -41.42 43.99
N THR A 930 8.35 -41.34 43.50
CA THR A 930 8.91 -40.14 42.88
C THR A 930 8.02 -39.60 41.75
N GLY A 931 7.81 -38.28 41.70
CA GLY A 931 6.93 -37.64 40.70
C GLY A 931 5.44 -37.77 41.03
N ARG A 932 5.09 -37.98 42.30
CA ARG A 932 3.71 -37.98 42.84
C ARG A 932 3.60 -37.00 43.99
N VAL A 933 2.38 -36.51 44.21
CA VAL A 933 2.02 -35.67 45.35
C VAL A 933 0.88 -36.35 46.11
N TYR A 934 0.87 -36.14 47.41
CA TYR A 934 -0.01 -36.84 48.31
C TYR A 934 -0.82 -35.85 49.16
N THR A 935 -2.12 -36.13 49.34
CA THR A 935 -2.99 -35.35 50.21
C THR A 935 -3.65 -36.28 51.23
N VAL A 936 -3.52 -35.98 52.50
CA VAL A 936 -4.18 -36.71 53.57
C VAL A 936 -5.55 -36.09 53.83
N TRP A 937 -6.57 -36.94 53.85
CA TRP A 937 -7.96 -36.58 54.14
C TRP A 937 -8.36 -37.18 55.48
N SER A 938 -9.19 -36.48 56.26
CA SER A 938 -9.75 -37.02 57.52
C SER A 938 -11.26 -36.82 57.57
N SER A 939 -11.90 -37.71 58.35
CA SER A 939 -13.34 -37.65 58.62
C SER A 939 -13.62 -38.31 60.00
N GLY A 940 -14.65 -37.84 60.68
CA GLY A 940 -15.23 -38.54 61.85
C GLY A 940 -16.14 -39.76 61.46
N ASN A 941 -16.38 -39.96 60.19
CA ASN A 941 -17.20 -41.07 59.64
C ASN A 941 -16.42 -41.87 58.60
N ALA A 942 -16.40 -43.20 58.72
CA ALA A 942 -15.61 -44.05 57.85
C ALA A 942 -16.07 -44.06 56.39
N SER A 943 -17.33 -43.73 56.13
CA SER A 943 -17.94 -43.83 54.78
C SER A 943 -18.12 -42.48 54.06
N SER A 944 -18.16 -41.37 54.77
CA SER A 944 -18.50 -40.03 54.19
C SER A 944 -17.83 -38.87 54.96
N GLY A 945 -17.94 -37.66 54.43
CA GLY A 945 -17.50 -36.44 55.11
C GLY A 945 -15.98 -36.23 55.19
N PHE A 946 -15.21 -36.88 54.30
CA PHE A 946 -13.76 -36.65 54.23
C PHE A 946 -13.43 -35.28 53.66
N SER A 947 -12.58 -34.55 54.33
CA SER A 947 -12.02 -33.26 53.87
C SER A 947 -10.49 -33.30 53.91
N PRO A 948 -9.80 -32.58 53.05
CA PRO A 948 -8.34 -32.54 53.04
C PRO A 948 -7.85 -31.83 54.31
N MET A 949 -6.81 -32.36 54.92
CA MET A 949 -6.17 -31.72 56.05
C MET A 949 -5.29 -30.57 55.60
N ALA A 950 -5.58 -29.35 55.98
CA ALA A 950 -4.94 -28.13 55.47
C ALA A 950 -3.39 -28.16 55.46
N SER A 951 -2.76 -28.80 56.42
CA SER A 951 -1.30 -28.97 56.55
C SER A 951 -0.75 -30.20 55.85
N ALA A 952 -1.58 -30.96 55.12
CA ALA A 952 -1.18 -32.18 54.43
C ALA A 952 -1.76 -32.27 53.00
N ILE A 953 -1.80 -31.15 52.27
CA ILE A 953 -2.23 -31.00 50.89
C ILE A 953 -0.99 -30.96 49.98
N ASN A 954 -1.02 -31.74 48.88
CA ASN A 954 0.02 -31.80 47.85
C ASN A 954 1.44 -32.03 48.41
N LEU A 955 1.57 -32.88 49.38
CA LEU A 955 2.86 -33.23 49.96
C LEU A 955 3.74 -33.93 48.91
N PRO A 956 5.02 -33.47 48.72
CA PRO A 956 5.89 -34.08 47.71
C PRO A 956 6.29 -35.51 48.07
N SER A 957 6.80 -36.27 47.11
CA SER A 957 7.24 -37.65 47.29
C SER A 957 8.37 -37.86 48.29
N THR A 958 9.02 -36.80 48.71
CA THR A 958 10.04 -36.84 49.79
C THR A 958 9.41 -36.94 51.17
N VAL A 959 8.11 -36.65 51.33
CA VAL A 959 7.34 -36.79 52.55
C VAL A 959 6.64 -38.13 52.57
N THR A 960 6.99 -38.99 53.50
CA THR A 960 6.45 -40.37 53.66
C THR A 960 5.61 -40.55 54.90
N TYR A 961 5.46 -39.51 55.72
CA TYR A 961 4.63 -39.51 56.92
C TYR A 961 4.06 -38.11 57.23
N PHE A 962 3.00 -38.10 57.98
CA PHE A 962 2.37 -36.88 58.50
C PHE A 962 1.89 -37.12 59.94
N THR A 963 2.16 -36.20 60.82
CA THR A 963 1.74 -36.29 62.25
C THR A 963 0.49 -35.45 62.47
N ASN A 964 -0.61 -36.06 62.91
CA ASN A 964 -1.82 -35.35 63.28
C ASN A 964 -1.97 -35.33 64.82
N THR A 965 -2.42 -34.23 65.40
CA THR A 965 -2.78 -34.08 66.76
C THR A 965 -4.30 -34.20 66.92
N LEU A 966 -4.77 -35.23 67.65
CA LEU A 966 -6.19 -35.45 67.85
C LEU A 966 -6.73 -34.46 68.92
N GLY A 967 -7.93 -33.93 68.71
CA GLY A 967 -8.59 -33.05 69.68
C GLY A 967 -9.00 -33.84 70.93
N ALA A 968 -9.05 -33.18 72.10
CA ALA A 968 -9.35 -33.83 73.39
C ALA A 968 -10.75 -34.47 73.48
N SER A 969 -11.65 -34.22 72.51
CA SER A 969 -13.04 -34.76 72.44
C SER A 969 -13.36 -35.50 71.18
N SER A 970 -12.34 -35.93 70.48
CA SER A 970 -12.57 -36.61 69.19
C SER A 970 -13.00 -38.08 69.41
N GLY A 971 -14.14 -38.45 68.86
CA GLY A 971 -14.51 -39.81 68.58
C GLY A 971 -13.54 -40.47 67.60
N ALA A 972 -13.89 -41.59 67.01
CA ALA A 972 -13.05 -42.22 66.01
C ALA A 972 -12.74 -41.28 64.82
N THR A 973 -11.46 -41.15 64.48
CA THR A 973 -11.00 -40.38 63.28
C THR A 973 -10.49 -41.36 62.25
N PHE A 974 -11.02 -41.24 61.03
CA PHE A 974 -10.66 -42.05 59.82
C PHE A 974 -9.81 -41.24 58.89
N TYR A 975 -8.85 -41.85 58.22
CA TYR A 975 -7.94 -41.22 57.29
C TYR A 975 -7.99 -41.88 55.91
N ARG A 976 -7.82 -41.06 54.84
CA ARG A 976 -7.61 -41.49 53.49
C ARG A 976 -6.41 -40.80 52.87
N LEU A 977 -5.73 -41.47 52.02
CA LEU A 977 -4.62 -40.90 51.25
C LEU A 977 -5.01 -40.78 49.80
N GLN A 978 -4.90 -39.61 49.26
CA GLN A 978 -5.05 -39.34 47.82
C GLN A 978 -3.67 -39.19 47.19
N VAL A 979 -3.47 -39.73 46.02
CA VAL A 979 -2.26 -39.58 45.23
C VAL A 979 -2.62 -38.95 43.90
N GLN A 980 -1.78 -38.08 43.42
CA GLN A 980 -1.92 -37.42 42.13
C GLN A 980 -0.57 -37.43 41.38
N LYS A 981 -0.62 -37.49 40.05
CA LYS A 981 0.50 -37.20 39.16
C LYS A 981 0.38 -35.74 38.75
N PRO A 982 1.33 -34.84 39.15
CA PRO A 982 1.30 -33.43 38.81
C PRO A 982 1.36 -33.21 37.30
#